data_b396496ad5c8e9cf8df1dafb2c8a55a6
#
_entry.id   b396496ad5c8e9cf8df1dafb2c8a55a6
#
_cell.length_a   1.000
_cell.length_b   1.000
_cell.length_c   1.000
_cell.angle_alpha   90.00
_cell.angle_beta   90.00
_cell.angle_gamma   90.00
#
_symmetry.space_group_name_H-M   'P 1'
#
loop_
_entity.id
_entity.type
_entity.pdbx_description
1 polymer ?
#
loop_
_entity_poly.entity_id
_entity_poly.type
_entity_poly.pdbx_seq_one_letter_code
_entity_poly.pdbx_strand_id
1 'polypeptide(L)'
;MKILNESTTSEHLGIKNLQENKISILISNGINYESSDRRIVAPMYGKSNIFEIVRSYKQANIRDIEIVIDSKKHPDLSEKVLAENVAKARLPIFDLATGVHFDRLSSVQTLLEGYKLFKSRELADSISRHLIQKIPLHFETSESCLSHYLDPVSDGYQKLLNTLNQTIANYESMLSNATKVTEFDQLIDVKTYDNASYLIEDNQYDTTVLLGHTGTGKTKHGLQPLIRSANENKKVVYLSYLIPLVKQLCESVGAENYKNSSLFEIENATSLGVVVNSIYKDHLASVILNCDVLIIDEFEKVIANVCGHNDTMREEVFDVLALAIQKAPRVVVADADVTDTTLRWLREHRKSVRVIRATQNPYTNINVTVANKLSAFSVASTKLQDEKVILFDSLKTLRMTMIDMGLVDKSGQACEKAALKKKVLVLTGNNKNMKEQAGFLTSPTESCTKYKMIMASPCLASGYSCEAEYTDNVNVVSDLVLRIDELLNFSRRFRTSKNITFYLTLNDHFDYIPHPQCSADSDREILRKEFENKKKLFNANQPLSMMWNLKRLGFNVQVKQSSKEELEEGIFRFNLLKAMDLEARIKAILAARLITRSEAERLLMSNQVGFEELAMLKKYEIMRDYQLEEITEKDILFDESFWNKPLYKQIWNPNGVNQSKYLVEPAKFIKSQILQNPDYQGKNDTLVLSRSQVHGVATKIYHNWATFKHLLPDNEHKEDCTRWAATKLFRVLMSSLGYIWPKKGYQSEPKKVTISLDKRALAYKNSLL
;
A
#
# COMPACT_ATOMS: atom_id res chain seq x y z
N MET A 1 5.83 -9.20 -49.88
CA MET A 1 6.55 -8.79 -48.67
C MET A 1 6.68 -7.27 -48.64
N LYS A 2 6.08 -6.57 -47.69
CA LYS A 2 6.25 -5.12 -47.49
C LYS A 2 7.13 -4.91 -46.28
N ILE A 3 8.29 -4.32 -46.45
CA ILE A 3 9.20 -3.90 -45.40
C ILE A 3 8.73 -2.53 -44.91
N LEU A 4 8.47 -2.39 -43.60
CA LEU A 4 7.99 -1.15 -43.00
C LEU A 4 9.11 -0.48 -42.23
N ASN A 5 9.41 0.77 -42.55
CA ASN A 5 10.35 1.61 -41.80
C ASN A 5 9.63 2.33 -40.68
N GLU A 6 10.35 2.80 -39.65
CA GLU A 6 9.83 3.53 -38.50
C GLU A 6 8.94 4.73 -38.85
N SER A 7 9.13 5.32 -40.01
CA SER A 7 8.33 6.43 -40.52
C SER A 7 6.98 6.01 -41.10
N THR A 8 6.74 4.70 -41.27
CA THR A 8 5.50 4.20 -41.88
C THR A 8 4.43 4.09 -40.84
N THR A 9 3.53 5.03 -40.78
CA THR A 9 2.33 5.00 -39.96
C THR A 9 1.32 3.99 -40.53
N SER A 10 0.39 3.54 -39.70
CA SER A 10 -0.67 2.58 -40.08
C SER A 10 -1.48 2.96 -41.34
N GLU A 11 -1.42 4.24 -41.77
CA GLU A 11 -2.08 4.78 -42.97
C GLU A 11 -1.37 4.41 -44.26
N HIS A 12 -0.04 4.24 -44.25
CA HIS A 12 0.74 3.84 -45.46
C HIS A 12 0.69 2.34 -45.76
N LEU A 13 0.14 1.55 -44.83
CA LEU A 13 0.13 0.10 -44.93
C LEU A 13 -0.92 -0.48 -45.85
N GLY A 14 -1.90 0.29 -46.28
CA GLY A 14 -3.00 -0.24 -47.09
C GLY A 14 -3.75 -1.39 -46.39
N ILE A 15 -3.89 -1.30 -45.05
CA ILE A 15 -4.39 -2.36 -44.15
C ILE A 15 -5.81 -2.80 -44.47
N LYS A 16 -6.51 -2.13 -45.36
CA LYS A 16 -7.89 -2.48 -45.73
C LYS A 16 -8.06 -3.91 -46.31
N ASN A 17 -6.98 -4.60 -46.68
CA ASN A 17 -7.03 -5.93 -47.32
C ASN A 17 -6.22 -7.04 -46.61
N LEU A 18 -5.74 -6.82 -45.36
CA LEU A 18 -5.07 -7.88 -44.60
C LEU A 18 -6.12 -8.74 -43.88
N GLN A 19 -6.58 -9.79 -44.52
CA GLN A 19 -7.49 -10.78 -43.91
C GLN A 19 -6.79 -11.71 -42.92
N GLU A 20 -5.46 -11.72 -42.84
CA GLU A 20 -4.66 -12.49 -41.90
C GLU A 20 -3.82 -11.55 -41.04
N ASN A 21 -4.18 -11.46 -39.77
CA ASN A 21 -3.65 -10.53 -38.76
C ASN A 21 -2.34 -11.00 -38.09
N LYS A 22 -1.38 -11.50 -38.86
CA LYS A 22 -0.07 -11.95 -38.38
C LYS A 22 1.04 -11.00 -38.71
N ILE A 23 1.78 -10.50 -37.70
CA ILE A 23 2.97 -9.65 -37.93
C ILE A 23 4.15 -10.22 -37.18
N SER A 24 5.26 -10.39 -37.86
CA SER A 24 6.57 -10.64 -37.26
C SER A 24 7.37 -9.34 -37.22
N ILE A 25 7.79 -8.91 -36.02
CA ILE A 25 8.64 -7.73 -35.85
C ILE A 25 10.08 -8.21 -35.88
N LEU A 26 10.79 -7.93 -36.94
CA LEU A 26 12.20 -8.28 -37.10
C LEU A 26 13.08 -7.22 -36.42
N ILE A 27 13.85 -7.65 -35.43
CA ILE A 27 14.82 -6.81 -34.77
C ILE A 27 16.19 -7.01 -35.41
N SER A 28 16.49 -6.15 -36.34
CA SER A 28 17.77 -6.21 -37.07
C SER A 28 18.09 -4.90 -37.77
N ASN A 29 19.37 -4.56 -37.76
CA ASN A 29 19.90 -3.48 -38.59
C ASN A 29 20.19 -4.00 -40.00
N GLY A 30 19.16 -4.06 -40.86
CA GLY A 30 19.35 -4.25 -42.28
C GLY A 30 19.41 -5.71 -42.78
N ILE A 31 18.71 -6.65 -42.16
CA ILE A 31 18.62 -8.05 -42.66
C ILE A 31 17.40 -8.22 -43.55
N ASN A 32 17.57 -8.85 -44.73
CA ASN A 32 16.48 -9.37 -45.52
C ASN A 32 16.03 -10.72 -44.91
N TYR A 33 14.86 -10.74 -44.33
CA TYR A 33 14.19 -11.94 -43.86
C TYR A 33 13.04 -12.28 -44.80
N GLU A 34 13.12 -13.42 -45.46
CA GLU A 34 12.03 -13.96 -46.26
C GLU A 34 11.23 -14.93 -45.37
N SER A 35 10.02 -14.53 -45.05
CA SER A 35 9.08 -15.41 -44.38
C SER A 35 8.39 -16.29 -45.41
N SER A 36 8.40 -17.60 -45.22
CA SER A 36 7.67 -18.57 -46.04
C SER A 36 6.15 -18.43 -45.89
N ASP A 37 5.70 -17.85 -44.79
CA ASP A 37 4.30 -17.55 -44.50
C ASP A 37 4.05 -16.06 -44.75
N ARG A 38 2.85 -15.68 -45.15
CA ARG A 38 2.41 -14.31 -45.50
C ARG A 38 2.50 -13.30 -44.34
N ARG A 39 3.63 -13.28 -43.63
CA ARG A 39 3.87 -12.42 -42.45
C ARG A 39 4.45 -11.07 -42.90
N ILE A 40 4.02 -10.00 -42.26
CA ILE A 40 4.60 -8.67 -42.48
C ILE A 40 5.79 -8.53 -41.54
N VAL A 41 6.95 -8.22 -42.12
CA VAL A 41 8.19 -8.00 -41.36
C VAL A 41 8.40 -6.50 -41.16
N ALA A 42 8.48 -6.06 -39.91
CA ALA A 42 8.78 -4.68 -39.54
C ALA A 42 10.20 -4.61 -38.95
N PRO A 43 11.18 -4.06 -39.65
CA PRO A 43 12.52 -3.90 -39.10
C PRO A 43 12.53 -2.84 -38.01
N MET A 44 13.27 -3.10 -36.91
CA MET A 44 13.54 -2.15 -35.86
C MET A 44 14.97 -1.62 -36.02
N TYR A 45 15.13 -0.31 -36.08
CA TYR A 45 16.42 0.35 -36.20
C TYR A 45 16.75 1.10 -34.88
N GLY A 46 17.95 0.87 -34.35
CA GLY A 46 18.54 1.69 -33.34
C GLY A 46 17.85 1.65 -31.96
N LYS A 47 17.55 2.83 -31.43
CA LYS A 47 16.99 3.02 -30.06
C LYS A 47 15.48 2.88 -29.94
N SER A 48 14.79 2.42 -30.97
CA SER A 48 13.33 2.34 -31.00
C SER A 48 12.81 1.39 -29.92
N ASN A 49 11.76 1.81 -29.22
CA ASN A 49 11.14 1.02 -28.20
C ASN A 49 10.19 -0.01 -28.84
N ILE A 50 10.53 -1.29 -28.72
CA ILE A 50 9.73 -2.41 -29.27
C ILE A 50 8.27 -2.35 -28.84
N PHE A 51 8.00 -1.82 -27.64
CA PHE A 51 6.65 -1.71 -27.10
C PHE A 51 5.79 -0.70 -27.83
N GLU A 52 6.38 0.37 -28.35
CA GLU A 52 5.66 1.35 -29.17
C GLU A 52 5.25 0.73 -30.51
N ILE A 53 6.14 -0.04 -31.11
CA ILE A 53 5.89 -0.74 -32.35
C ILE A 53 4.77 -1.78 -32.14
N VAL A 54 4.93 -2.67 -31.18
CA VAL A 54 3.95 -3.72 -30.83
C VAL A 54 2.58 -3.12 -30.56
N ARG A 55 2.55 -2.02 -29.86
CA ARG A 55 1.30 -1.36 -29.50
C ARG A 55 0.62 -0.70 -30.66
N SER A 56 1.38 -0.08 -31.56
CA SER A 56 0.83 0.47 -32.81
C SER A 56 0.11 -0.60 -33.63
N TYR A 57 0.65 -1.82 -33.64
CA TYR A 57 0.03 -2.95 -34.31
C TYR A 57 -1.19 -3.49 -33.57
N LYS A 58 -1.13 -3.60 -32.24
CA LYS A 58 -2.31 -3.98 -31.44
C LYS A 58 -3.45 -2.96 -31.55
N GLN A 59 -3.13 -1.67 -31.66
CA GLN A 59 -4.12 -0.61 -31.90
C GLN A 59 -4.75 -0.69 -33.29
N ALA A 60 -4.00 -1.21 -34.29
CA ALA A 60 -4.51 -1.52 -35.64
C ALA A 60 -5.32 -2.83 -35.69
N ASN A 61 -5.69 -3.40 -34.56
CA ASN A 61 -6.44 -4.67 -34.43
C ASN A 61 -5.67 -5.92 -34.85
N ILE A 62 -4.34 -5.84 -34.93
CA ILE A 62 -3.49 -6.98 -35.22
C ILE A 62 -3.25 -7.72 -33.91
N ARG A 63 -3.68 -8.96 -33.86
CA ARG A 63 -3.67 -9.77 -32.60
C ARG A 63 -2.49 -10.73 -32.55
N ASP A 64 -2.00 -11.17 -33.67
CA ASP A 64 -0.92 -12.15 -33.76
C ASP A 64 0.40 -11.44 -34.09
N ILE A 65 1.17 -11.12 -33.03
CA ILE A 65 2.43 -10.39 -33.12
C ILE A 65 3.52 -11.25 -32.54
N GLU A 66 4.57 -11.48 -33.30
CA GLU A 66 5.77 -12.19 -32.90
C GLU A 66 7.00 -11.27 -33.05
N ILE A 67 7.92 -11.39 -32.12
CA ILE A 67 9.22 -10.72 -32.17
C ILE A 67 10.25 -11.67 -32.77
N VAL A 68 10.99 -11.22 -33.76
CA VAL A 68 12.07 -12.02 -34.37
C VAL A 68 13.41 -11.37 -34.06
N ILE A 69 14.29 -12.09 -33.39
CA ILE A 69 15.65 -11.66 -33.04
C ILE A 69 16.69 -12.47 -33.84
N ASP A 70 17.92 -11.97 -33.93
CA ASP A 70 19.07 -12.69 -34.46
C ASP A 70 20.21 -12.60 -33.43
N SER A 71 20.29 -13.58 -32.53
CA SER A 71 21.22 -13.62 -31.41
C SER A 71 22.70 -13.64 -31.85
N LYS A 72 23.01 -14.11 -33.07
CA LYS A 72 24.39 -14.12 -33.58
C LYS A 72 24.81 -12.79 -34.21
N LYS A 73 23.89 -12.13 -34.95
CA LYS A 73 24.23 -10.89 -35.65
C LYS A 73 24.10 -9.65 -34.74
N HIS A 74 23.14 -9.66 -33.82
CA HIS A 74 22.86 -8.54 -32.93
C HIS A 74 22.66 -8.99 -31.49
N PRO A 75 23.70 -9.52 -30.82
CA PRO A 75 23.58 -10.10 -29.48
C PRO A 75 23.05 -9.10 -28.45
N ASP A 76 23.64 -7.90 -28.36
CA ASP A 76 23.24 -6.88 -27.34
C ASP A 76 21.80 -6.41 -27.52
N LEU A 77 21.37 -6.20 -28.76
CA LEU A 77 20.00 -5.79 -29.07
C LEU A 77 19.00 -6.91 -28.78
N SER A 78 19.34 -8.14 -29.14
CA SER A 78 18.53 -9.34 -28.93
C SER A 78 18.35 -9.59 -27.42
N GLU A 79 19.40 -9.45 -26.63
CA GLU A 79 19.38 -9.55 -25.18
C GLU A 79 18.47 -8.52 -24.54
N LYS A 80 18.64 -7.24 -24.91
CA LYS A 80 17.80 -6.15 -24.39
C LYS A 80 16.33 -6.38 -24.72
N VAL A 81 16.02 -6.78 -25.93
CA VAL A 81 14.66 -7.08 -26.37
C VAL A 81 14.07 -8.24 -25.56
N LEU A 82 14.84 -9.28 -25.29
CA LEU A 82 14.39 -10.44 -24.54
C LEU A 82 14.05 -10.04 -23.09
N ALA A 83 14.94 -9.31 -22.42
CA ALA A 83 14.73 -8.84 -21.05
C ALA A 83 13.51 -7.91 -20.95
N GLU A 84 13.39 -6.94 -21.87
CA GLU A 84 12.27 -6.02 -21.90
C GLU A 84 10.95 -6.71 -22.26
N ASN A 85 10.95 -7.68 -23.18
CA ASN A 85 9.74 -8.41 -23.56
C ASN A 85 9.18 -9.21 -22.38
N VAL A 86 10.02 -9.92 -21.66
CA VAL A 86 9.61 -10.67 -20.47
C VAL A 86 9.03 -9.74 -19.40
N ALA A 87 9.67 -8.60 -19.19
CA ALA A 87 9.20 -7.64 -18.18
C ALA A 87 7.86 -6.97 -18.54
N LYS A 88 7.59 -6.71 -19.83
CA LYS A 88 6.51 -5.78 -20.20
C LYS A 88 5.53 -6.29 -21.27
N ALA A 89 5.99 -6.95 -22.34
CA ALA A 89 5.13 -7.24 -23.50
C ALA A 89 4.55 -8.66 -23.52
N ARG A 90 5.29 -9.65 -23.04
CA ARG A 90 4.91 -11.08 -23.02
C ARG A 90 4.45 -11.58 -24.41
N LEU A 91 5.23 -11.27 -25.44
CA LEU A 91 4.96 -11.71 -26.79
C LEU A 91 5.83 -12.91 -27.15
N PRO A 92 5.38 -13.76 -28.10
CA PRO A 92 6.23 -14.79 -28.70
C PRO A 92 7.50 -14.18 -29.27
N ILE A 93 8.65 -14.82 -29.04
CA ILE A 93 9.93 -14.45 -29.61
C ILE A 93 10.46 -15.66 -30.39
N PHE A 94 10.97 -15.41 -31.61
CA PHE A 94 11.69 -16.38 -32.42
C PHE A 94 13.11 -15.90 -32.66
N ASP A 95 14.11 -16.75 -32.36
CA ASP A 95 15.50 -16.46 -32.65
C ASP A 95 15.95 -17.15 -33.97
N LEU A 96 16.28 -16.34 -34.96
CA LEU A 96 16.72 -16.79 -36.29
C LEU A 96 18.04 -17.58 -36.24
N ALA A 97 18.92 -17.24 -35.32
CA ALA A 97 20.24 -17.84 -35.25
C ALA A 97 20.22 -19.27 -34.69
N THR A 98 19.28 -19.56 -33.80
CA THR A 98 19.16 -20.85 -33.09
C THR A 98 17.92 -21.64 -33.47
N GLY A 99 16.92 -20.99 -34.09
CA GLY A 99 15.64 -21.62 -34.43
C GLY A 99 14.73 -21.81 -33.20
N VAL A 100 15.05 -21.18 -32.05
CA VAL A 100 14.29 -21.35 -30.81
C VAL A 100 13.08 -20.42 -30.77
N HIS A 101 11.92 -20.98 -30.41
CA HIS A 101 10.70 -20.25 -30.12
C HIS A 101 10.50 -20.13 -28.60
N PHE A 102 10.27 -18.89 -28.11
CA PHE A 102 10.06 -18.57 -26.70
C PHE A 102 8.58 -18.31 -26.36
N ASP A 103 7.65 -18.75 -27.18
CA ASP A 103 6.22 -18.42 -27.09
C ASP A 103 5.43 -19.24 -26.05
N ARG A 104 5.94 -20.41 -25.68
CA ARG A 104 5.28 -21.38 -24.76
C ARG A 104 5.91 -21.44 -23.39
N LEU A 105 6.90 -20.61 -23.10
CA LEU A 105 7.66 -20.65 -21.88
C LEU A 105 7.10 -19.66 -20.82
N SER A 106 7.24 -20.01 -19.55
CA SER A 106 7.03 -19.04 -18.48
C SER A 106 8.05 -17.90 -18.55
N SER A 107 7.76 -16.75 -17.92
CA SER A 107 8.69 -15.62 -17.91
C SER A 107 10.10 -15.99 -17.42
N VAL A 108 10.18 -16.83 -16.39
CA VAL A 108 11.47 -17.32 -15.87
C VAL A 108 12.16 -18.23 -16.87
N GLN A 109 11.44 -19.14 -17.51
CA GLN A 109 12.03 -20.03 -18.51
C GLN A 109 12.52 -19.27 -19.75
N THR A 110 11.77 -18.25 -20.19
CA THR A 110 12.21 -17.38 -21.29
C THR A 110 13.49 -16.65 -20.94
N LEU A 111 13.62 -16.12 -19.72
CA LEU A 111 14.86 -15.47 -19.26
C LEU A 111 16.02 -16.46 -19.17
N LEU A 112 15.75 -17.68 -18.71
CA LEU A 112 16.79 -18.73 -18.59
C LEU A 112 17.30 -19.19 -19.96
N GLU A 113 16.41 -19.36 -20.95
CA GLU A 113 16.84 -19.67 -22.32
C GLU A 113 17.66 -18.51 -22.92
N GLY A 114 17.25 -17.27 -22.70
CA GLY A 114 18.06 -16.11 -23.05
C GLY A 114 19.41 -16.09 -22.34
N TYR A 115 19.45 -16.42 -21.07
CA TYR A 115 20.70 -16.49 -20.33
C TYR A 115 21.66 -17.57 -20.84
N LYS A 116 21.15 -18.72 -21.26
CA LYS A 116 21.97 -19.76 -21.92
C LYS A 116 22.65 -19.24 -23.19
N LEU A 117 21.98 -18.35 -23.92
CA LEU A 117 22.51 -17.74 -25.15
C LEU A 117 23.55 -16.64 -24.87
N PHE A 118 23.25 -15.73 -23.96
CA PHE A 118 24.00 -14.49 -23.78
C PHE A 118 24.92 -14.48 -22.55
N LYS A 119 24.61 -15.29 -21.52
CA LYS A 119 25.37 -15.39 -20.23
C LYS A 119 25.63 -14.04 -19.56
N SER A 120 24.75 -13.07 -19.77
CA SER A 120 24.93 -11.71 -19.30
C SER A 120 24.55 -11.51 -17.84
N ARG A 121 25.13 -10.48 -17.24
CA ARG A 121 24.79 -10.07 -15.89
C ARG A 121 23.38 -9.52 -15.79
N GLU A 122 22.91 -8.77 -16.79
CA GLU A 122 21.58 -8.15 -16.82
C GLU A 122 20.48 -9.22 -16.79
N LEU A 123 20.63 -10.29 -17.57
CA LEU A 123 19.69 -11.43 -17.55
C LEU A 123 19.76 -12.19 -16.22
N ALA A 124 20.97 -12.40 -15.67
CA ALA A 124 21.13 -13.04 -14.36
C ALA A 124 20.45 -12.25 -13.25
N ASP A 125 20.60 -10.93 -13.22
CA ASP A 125 19.93 -10.03 -12.25
C ASP A 125 18.40 -10.05 -12.48
N SER A 126 17.95 -10.11 -13.72
CA SER A 126 16.52 -10.17 -14.07
C SER A 126 15.90 -11.51 -13.61
N ILE A 127 16.58 -12.63 -13.83
CA ILE A 127 16.18 -13.96 -13.32
C ILE A 127 16.10 -13.94 -11.81
N SER A 128 17.13 -13.41 -11.15
CA SER A 128 17.18 -13.36 -9.69
C SER A 128 16.02 -12.57 -9.09
N ARG A 129 15.66 -11.42 -9.70
CA ARG A 129 14.48 -10.63 -9.27
C ARG A 129 13.16 -11.38 -9.43
N HIS A 130 13.02 -12.25 -10.40
CA HIS A 130 11.83 -13.09 -10.55
C HIS A 130 11.81 -14.25 -9.57
N LEU A 131 12.97 -14.91 -9.35
CA LEU A 131 13.07 -16.08 -8.48
C LEU A 131 12.96 -15.72 -7.00
N ILE A 132 13.51 -14.59 -6.55
CA ILE A 132 13.43 -14.13 -5.17
C ILE A 132 12.00 -14.01 -4.66
N GLN A 133 11.03 -13.73 -5.55
CA GLN A 133 9.61 -13.67 -5.20
C GLN A 133 9.03 -15.04 -4.86
N LYS A 134 9.58 -16.10 -5.44
CA LYS A 134 9.05 -17.46 -5.33
C LYS A 134 9.62 -18.25 -4.18
N ILE A 135 10.88 -17.95 -3.80
CA ILE A 135 11.59 -18.71 -2.77
C ILE A 135 10.80 -18.77 -1.46
N PRO A 136 10.28 -17.65 -0.89
CA PRO A 136 9.74 -17.68 0.47
C PRO A 136 8.52 -18.58 0.67
N LEU A 137 7.78 -18.89 -0.39
CA LEU A 137 6.50 -19.61 -0.27
C LEU A 137 6.44 -20.90 -1.09
N HIS A 138 7.40 -21.14 -1.98
CA HIS A 138 7.38 -22.28 -2.90
C HIS A 138 8.61 -23.16 -2.79
N PHE A 139 9.72 -22.65 -2.26
CA PHE A 139 11.00 -23.35 -2.18
C PHE A 139 11.67 -23.14 -0.84
N GLU A 140 12.38 -24.16 -0.36
CA GLU A 140 13.10 -24.09 0.93
C GLU A 140 14.37 -23.26 0.83
N THR A 141 15.05 -23.33 -0.33
CA THR A 141 16.32 -22.66 -0.57
C THR A 141 16.39 -22.05 -1.98
N SER A 142 17.35 -21.15 -2.18
CA SER A 142 17.68 -20.62 -3.51
C SER A 142 18.07 -21.74 -4.47
N GLU A 143 18.78 -22.73 -3.96
CA GLU A 143 19.27 -23.88 -4.72
C GLU A 143 18.11 -24.76 -5.19
N SER A 144 17.17 -25.11 -4.30
CA SER A 144 15.96 -25.86 -4.66
C SER A 144 15.08 -25.07 -5.66
N CYS A 145 15.02 -23.76 -5.50
CA CYS A 145 14.31 -22.90 -6.44
C CYS A 145 14.95 -22.90 -7.83
N LEU A 146 16.26 -22.70 -7.91
CA LEU A 146 16.95 -22.65 -9.20
C LEU A 146 16.96 -24.01 -9.88
N SER A 147 17.16 -25.11 -9.12
CA SER A 147 17.16 -26.50 -9.63
C SER A 147 15.82 -26.94 -10.20
N HIS A 148 14.71 -26.29 -9.77
CA HIS A 148 13.39 -26.52 -10.38
C HIS A 148 13.32 -26.06 -11.85
N TYR A 149 14.13 -25.06 -12.22
CA TYR A 149 14.09 -24.44 -13.55
C TYR A 149 15.31 -24.77 -14.41
N LEU A 150 16.45 -25.07 -13.81
CA LEU A 150 17.74 -25.27 -14.48
C LEU A 150 18.48 -26.45 -13.86
N ASP A 151 19.01 -27.34 -14.69
CA ASP A 151 19.83 -28.47 -14.25
C ASP A 151 21.07 -27.97 -13.49
N PRO A 152 21.33 -28.45 -12.27
CA PRO A 152 22.52 -28.09 -11.47
C PRO A 152 23.86 -28.31 -12.17
N VAL A 153 23.91 -29.24 -13.12
CA VAL A 153 25.12 -29.53 -13.90
C VAL A 153 25.28 -28.56 -15.10
N SER A 154 24.25 -27.78 -15.42
CA SER A 154 24.29 -26.89 -16.57
C SER A 154 25.30 -25.76 -16.38
N ASP A 155 25.94 -25.38 -17.51
CA ASP A 155 26.83 -24.23 -17.54
C ASP A 155 26.07 -22.93 -17.16
N GLY A 156 26.62 -22.19 -16.22
CA GLY A 156 26.04 -20.96 -15.68
C GLY A 156 25.15 -21.13 -14.45
N TYR A 157 24.76 -22.35 -14.06
CA TYR A 157 23.95 -22.60 -12.84
C TYR A 157 24.58 -21.96 -11.59
N GLN A 158 25.85 -22.23 -11.34
CA GLN A 158 26.56 -21.70 -10.16
C GLN A 158 26.63 -20.18 -10.15
N LYS A 159 26.80 -19.56 -11.32
CA LYS A 159 26.80 -18.09 -11.45
C LYS A 159 25.41 -17.50 -11.13
N LEU A 160 24.33 -18.12 -11.63
CA LEU A 160 22.96 -17.71 -11.32
C LEU A 160 22.64 -17.91 -9.85
N LEU A 161 23.03 -19.02 -9.26
CA LEU A 161 22.84 -19.28 -7.83
C LEU A 161 23.55 -18.23 -6.97
N ASN A 162 24.79 -17.88 -7.31
CA ASN A 162 25.54 -16.83 -6.62
C ASN A 162 24.86 -15.46 -6.76
N THR A 163 24.37 -15.14 -7.95
CA THR A 163 23.63 -13.88 -8.20
C THR A 163 22.33 -13.84 -7.39
N LEU A 164 21.59 -14.93 -7.34
CA LEU A 164 20.35 -15.06 -6.57
C LEU A 164 20.61 -14.89 -5.06
N ASN A 165 21.62 -15.61 -4.53
CA ASN A 165 22.01 -15.49 -3.13
C ASN A 165 22.47 -14.06 -2.79
N GLN A 166 23.24 -13.42 -3.68
CA GLN A 166 23.67 -12.03 -3.49
C GLN A 166 22.46 -11.06 -3.50
N THR A 167 21.47 -11.31 -4.35
CA THR A 167 20.25 -10.50 -4.40
C THR A 167 19.46 -10.60 -3.08
N ILE A 168 19.36 -11.81 -2.51
CA ILE A 168 18.73 -12.03 -1.20
C ILE A 168 19.52 -11.32 -0.09
N ALA A 169 20.84 -11.53 -0.04
CA ALA A 169 21.70 -10.91 0.97
C ALA A 169 21.67 -9.37 0.93
N ASN A 170 21.65 -8.79 -0.28
CA ASN A 170 21.52 -7.35 -0.46
C ASN A 170 20.16 -6.86 0.07
N TYR A 171 19.08 -7.59 -0.20
CA TYR A 171 17.77 -7.23 0.31
C TYR A 171 17.69 -7.33 1.83
N GLU A 172 18.18 -8.40 2.43
CA GLU A 172 18.25 -8.55 3.89
C GLU A 172 19.12 -7.47 4.55
N SER A 173 20.21 -7.06 3.89
CA SER A 173 21.02 -5.91 4.33
C SER A 173 20.22 -4.59 4.32
N MET A 174 19.40 -4.36 3.28
CA MET A 174 18.51 -3.17 3.24
C MET A 174 17.49 -3.22 4.38
N LEU A 175 16.88 -4.38 4.65
CA LEU A 175 15.94 -4.57 5.77
C LEU A 175 16.63 -4.31 7.12
N SER A 176 17.86 -4.83 7.30
CA SER A 176 18.65 -4.61 8.51
C SER A 176 18.95 -3.12 8.73
N ASN A 177 19.37 -2.42 7.69
CA ASN A 177 19.63 -0.98 7.76
C ASN A 177 18.36 -0.18 8.09
N ALA A 178 17.22 -0.56 7.52
CA ALA A 178 15.93 0.11 7.78
C ALA A 178 15.37 -0.13 9.21
N THR A 179 15.93 -1.09 9.95
CA THR A 179 15.54 -1.41 11.35
C THR A 179 16.63 -1.17 12.38
N LYS A 180 17.71 -0.54 11.96
CA LYS A 180 18.88 -0.29 12.81
C LYS A 180 18.58 0.69 13.92
N VAL A 181 19.24 0.51 15.08
CA VAL A 181 19.16 1.37 16.27
C VAL A 181 20.57 1.63 16.76
N THR A 182 21.14 2.76 16.35
CA THR A 182 22.54 3.15 16.70
C THR A 182 22.69 4.64 17.00
N GLU A 183 21.67 5.46 16.77
CA GLU A 183 21.68 6.91 16.97
C GLU A 183 21.35 7.28 18.42
N PHE A 184 22.23 6.93 19.37
CA PHE A 184 22.08 7.22 20.79
C PHE A 184 23.45 7.46 21.45
N ASP A 185 23.45 8.08 22.64
CA ASP A 185 24.68 8.33 23.39
C ASP A 185 25.01 7.18 24.36
N GLN A 186 23.96 6.53 24.92
CA GLN A 186 24.11 5.39 25.81
C GLN A 186 23.05 4.33 25.54
N LEU A 187 23.47 3.05 25.57
CA LEU A 187 22.58 1.89 25.59
C LEU A 187 22.73 1.15 26.89
N ILE A 188 21.61 0.89 27.57
CA ILE A 188 21.54 0.08 28.77
C ILE A 188 20.62 -1.11 28.51
N ASP A 189 21.14 -2.31 28.59
CA ASP A 189 20.35 -3.53 28.49
C ASP A 189 19.81 -3.92 29.88
N VAL A 190 18.49 -4.14 29.94
CA VAL A 190 17.78 -4.63 31.12
C VAL A 190 17.03 -5.91 30.75
N LYS A 191 16.79 -6.80 31.71
CA LYS A 191 16.00 -7.99 31.41
C LYS A 191 14.54 -7.64 31.11
N THR A 192 13.93 -6.86 32.01
CA THR A 192 12.57 -6.32 31.94
C THR A 192 12.55 -4.94 32.57
N TYR A 193 11.44 -4.19 32.45
CA TYR A 193 11.32 -2.86 33.07
C TYR A 193 10.93 -2.89 34.54
N ASP A 194 10.54 -4.06 35.10
CA ASP A 194 10.02 -4.18 36.47
C ASP A 194 10.98 -3.62 37.53
N ASN A 195 12.28 -3.78 37.33
CA ASN A 195 13.33 -3.34 38.25
C ASN A 195 14.20 -2.21 37.69
N ALA A 196 13.73 -1.52 36.64
CA ALA A 196 14.50 -0.50 35.91
C ALA A 196 13.98 0.94 36.13
N SER A 197 13.01 1.14 37.05
CA SER A 197 12.41 2.47 37.30
C SER A 197 13.46 3.52 37.69
N TYR A 198 14.46 3.15 38.51
CA TYR A 198 15.53 4.05 38.90
C TYR A 198 16.36 4.56 37.74
N LEU A 199 16.58 3.75 36.69
CA LEU A 199 17.25 4.18 35.46
C LEU A 199 16.38 5.17 34.67
N ILE A 200 15.06 4.96 34.71
CA ILE A 200 14.12 5.83 34.00
C ILE A 200 13.96 7.16 34.74
N GLU A 201 14.11 7.20 36.04
CA GLU A 201 14.03 8.39 36.89
C GLU A 201 15.33 9.21 36.90
N ASP A 202 16.46 8.60 36.51
CA ASP A 202 17.75 9.27 36.43
C ASP A 202 17.74 10.43 35.41
N ASN A 203 18.10 11.63 35.88
CA ASN A 203 18.07 12.87 35.11
C ASN A 203 19.39 13.19 34.40
N GLN A 204 20.34 12.25 34.35
CA GLN A 204 21.62 12.45 33.64
C GLN A 204 21.42 12.70 32.15
N TYR A 205 20.37 12.14 31.59
CA TYR A 205 19.98 12.30 30.16
C TYR A 205 18.65 13.06 30.10
N ASP A 206 18.59 14.04 29.22
CA ASP A 206 17.35 14.81 28.98
C ASP A 206 16.30 14.00 28.19
N THR A 207 16.74 12.93 27.53
CA THR A 207 15.86 12.04 26.77
C THR A 207 16.16 10.58 27.06
N THR A 208 15.10 9.81 27.35
CA THR A 208 15.18 8.36 27.58
C THR A 208 14.24 7.64 26.59
N VAL A 209 14.78 6.67 25.87
CA VAL A 209 14.06 5.80 24.94
C VAL A 209 13.89 4.42 25.56
N LEU A 210 12.65 3.97 25.75
CA LEU A 210 12.33 2.62 26.23
C LEU A 210 12.07 1.71 25.02
N LEU A 211 13.06 0.90 24.69
CA LEU A 211 13.03 -0.02 23.56
C LEU A 211 12.80 -1.46 24.02
N GLY A 212 11.83 -2.14 23.46
CA GLY A 212 11.61 -3.56 23.77
C GLY A 212 10.35 -4.10 23.13
N HIS A 213 10.27 -5.41 22.99
CA HIS A 213 9.13 -6.08 22.36
C HIS A 213 7.79 -5.76 23.04
N THR A 214 6.70 -5.97 22.32
CA THR A 214 5.36 -5.86 22.89
C THR A 214 5.21 -6.85 24.05
N GLY A 215 4.75 -6.36 25.21
CA GLY A 215 4.59 -7.20 26.42
C GLY A 215 5.77 -7.16 27.41
N THR A 216 6.86 -6.44 27.12
CA THR A 216 8.00 -6.29 28.04
C THR A 216 7.77 -5.32 29.21
N GLY A 217 6.56 -4.78 29.34
CA GLY A 217 6.21 -3.91 30.47
C GLY A 217 6.56 -2.43 30.31
N LYS A 218 6.92 -1.95 29.12
CA LYS A 218 7.25 -0.53 28.85
C LYS A 218 6.23 0.42 29.47
N THR A 219 4.96 0.25 29.17
CA THR A 219 3.90 1.14 29.65
C THR A 219 3.66 0.95 31.13
N LYS A 220 3.50 -0.31 31.61
CA LYS A 220 3.14 -0.61 33.01
C LYS A 220 4.25 -0.27 34.00
N HIS A 221 5.48 -0.66 33.69
CA HIS A 221 6.62 -0.53 34.62
C HIS A 221 7.55 0.62 34.23
N GLY A 222 7.52 1.08 32.97
CA GLY A 222 8.31 2.20 32.48
C GLY A 222 7.59 3.55 32.59
N LEU A 223 6.42 3.69 31.98
CA LEU A 223 5.74 4.98 31.85
C LEU A 223 4.79 5.30 33.00
N GLN A 224 3.98 4.34 33.48
CA GLN A 224 3.00 4.59 34.54
C GLN A 224 3.61 5.13 35.84
N PRO A 225 4.79 4.65 36.33
CA PRO A 225 5.41 5.22 37.50
C PRO A 225 5.73 6.71 37.35
N LEU A 226 6.23 7.12 36.19
CA LEU A 226 6.52 8.53 35.89
C LEU A 226 5.26 9.39 35.92
N ILE A 227 4.15 8.89 35.37
CA ILE A 227 2.88 9.63 35.36
C ILE A 227 2.33 9.77 36.80
N ARG A 228 2.42 8.70 37.60
CA ARG A 228 2.01 8.75 39.02
C ARG A 228 2.90 9.63 39.89
N SER A 229 4.13 9.93 39.45
CA SER A 229 5.03 10.85 40.16
C SER A 229 4.70 12.32 39.92
N ALA A 230 3.70 12.63 39.11
CA ALA A 230 3.25 14.00 38.83
C ALA A 230 2.70 14.65 40.13
N ASN A 231 3.00 15.93 40.32
CA ASN A 231 2.51 16.75 41.45
C ASN A 231 2.52 18.23 41.01
N GLU A 232 2.15 19.12 41.94
CA GLU A 232 2.08 20.56 41.64
C GLU A 232 3.40 21.17 41.13
N ASN A 233 4.55 20.59 41.49
CA ASN A 233 5.88 21.02 41.07
C ASN A 233 6.43 20.22 39.88
N LYS A 234 5.70 19.22 39.38
CA LYS A 234 6.14 18.34 38.28
C LYS A 234 4.95 17.95 37.43
N LYS A 235 4.73 18.72 36.36
CA LYS A 235 3.68 18.46 35.37
C LYS A 235 4.12 17.41 34.35
N VAL A 236 3.32 16.37 34.17
CA VAL A 236 3.59 15.25 33.25
C VAL A 236 2.53 15.19 32.16
N VAL A 237 2.96 15.24 30.90
CA VAL A 237 2.05 15.06 29.75
C VAL A 237 2.38 13.75 29.05
N TYR A 238 1.33 12.96 28.82
CA TYR A 238 1.38 11.70 28.08
C TYR A 238 0.74 11.87 26.70
N LEU A 239 1.49 11.55 25.65
CA LEU A 239 1.04 11.55 24.26
C LEU A 239 1.01 10.14 23.70
N SER A 240 -0.01 9.85 22.91
CA SER A 240 -0.06 8.68 22.03
C SER A 240 -0.86 9.01 20.76
N TYR A 241 -0.81 8.14 19.76
CA TYR A 241 -1.48 8.40 18.47
C TYR A 241 -2.96 7.98 18.45
N LEU A 242 -3.43 7.24 19.46
CA LEU A 242 -4.80 6.73 19.55
C LEU A 242 -5.53 7.10 20.84
N ILE A 243 -6.79 7.51 20.67
CA ILE A 243 -7.69 7.85 21.78
C ILE A 243 -7.87 6.69 22.78
N PRO A 244 -8.09 5.42 22.38
CA PRO A 244 -8.24 4.32 23.33
C PRO A 244 -6.99 4.09 24.20
N LEU A 245 -5.79 4.24 23.64
CA LEU A 245 -4.54 4.12 24.41
C LEU A 245 -4.45 5.19 25.50
N VAL A 246 -4.72 6.45 25.13
CA VAL A 246 -4.73 7.56 26.06
C VAL A 246 -5.76 7.32 27.16
N LYS A 247 -6.98 6.92 26.80
CA LYS A 247 -8.06 6.64 27.76
C LYS A 247 -7.66 5.54 28.75
N GLN A 248 -7.21 4.40 28.22
CA GLN A 248 -6.82 3.24 29.06
C GLN A 248 -5.70 3.59 30.04
N LEU A 249 -4.71 4.35 29.56
CA LEU A 249 -3.61 4.76 30.43
C LEU A 249 -4.09 5.74 31.51
N CYS A 250 -4.82 6.79 31.13
CA CYS A 250 -5.35 7.76 32.12
C CYS A 250 -6.17 7.07 33.20
N GLU A 251 -7.08 6.18 32.83
CA GLU A 251 -7.88 5.39 33.79
C GLU A 251 -7.00 4.52 34.71
N SER A 252 -5.91 3.95 34.21
CA SER A 252 -5.02 3.07 35.01
C SER A 252 -4.13 3.80 36.00
N VAL A 253 -3.88 5.09 35.79
CA VAL A 253 -2.97 5.90 36.63
C VAL A 253 -3.67 7.05 37.35
N GLY A 254 -4.95 7.32 37.06
CA GLY A 254 -5.70 8.44 37.62
C GLY A 254 -5.31 9.80 37.02
N ALA A 255 -4.84 9.82 35.74
CA ALA A 255 -4.49 11.05 35.03
C ALA A 255 -5.73 11.65 34.33
N GLU A 256 -5.71 12.98 34.16
CA GLU A 256 -6.73 13.68 33.40
C GLU A 256 -6.71 13.28 31.90
N ASN A 257 -7.90 13.13 31.32
CA ASN A 257 -8.06 12.83 29.90
C ASN A 257 -8.64 14.03 29.19
N TYR A 258 -7.89 14.62 28.27
CA TYR A 258 -8.26 15.82 27.54
C TYR A 258 -9.66 15.81 26.89
N LYS A 259 -10.24 14.63 26.64
CA LYS A 259 -11.59 14.50 26.05
C LYS A 259 -12.73 14.64 27.06
N ASN A 260 -12.46 14.26 28.29
CA ASN A 260 -13.48 14.15 29.35
C ASN A 260 -13.38 15.30 30.35
N SER A 261 -12.25 16.05 30.33
CA SER A 261 -11.96 17.11 31.28
C SER A 261 -12.34 18.49 30.73
N SER A 262 -12.79 19.38 31.58
CA SER A 262 -13.04 20.78 31.24
C SER A 262 -11.74 21.53 30.97
N LEU A 263 -11.82 22.73 30.38
CA LEU A 263 -10.63 23.58 30.14
C LEU A 263 -9.89 23.88 31.46
N PHE A 264 -10.61 24.16 32.53
CA PHE A 264 -10.03 24.42 33.83
C PHE A 264 -9.27 23.20 34.38
N GLU A 265 -9.84 21.99 34.29
CA GLU A 265 -9.18 20.76 34.70
C GLU A 265 -7.92 20.49 33.85
N ILE A 266 -7.96 20.72 32.55
CA ILE A 266 -6.82 20.55 31.63
C ILE A 266 -5.68 21.51 32.02
N GLU A 267 -5.97 22.79 32.25
CA GLU A 267 -4.95 23.81 32.58
C GLU A 267 -4.30 23.56 33.95
N ASN A 268 -5.04 23.00 34.90
CA ASN A 268 -4.57 22.72 36.27
C ASN A 268 -4.09 21.27 36.47
N ALA A 269 -4.17 20.42 35.44
CA ALA A 269 -3.76 19.03 35.53
C ALA A 269 -2.26 18.90 35.88
N THR A 270 -1.97 18.08 36.87
CA THR A 270 -0.59 17.66 37.17
C THR A 270 -0.15 16.55 36.22
N SER A 271 -1.08 15.69 35.79
CA SER A 271 -0.88 14.67 34.78
C SER A 271 -2.01 14.70 33.75
N LEU A 272 -1.66 14.79 32.46
CA LEU A 272 -2.62 14.93 31.36
C LEU A 272 -2.30 13.96 30.23
N GLY A 273 -3.29 13.18 29.81
CA GLY A 273 -3.20 12.35 28.59
C GLY A 273 -3.86 13.03 27.39
N VAL A 274 -3.14 13.12 26.27
CA VAL A 274 -3.60 13.77 25.03
C VAL A 274 -3.29 12.90 23.81
N VAL A 275 -4.21 12.85 22.83
CA VAL A 275 -3.90 12.25 21.53
C VAL A 275 -3.15 13.27 20.65
N VAL A 276 -2.08 12.82 19.99
CA VAL A 276 -1.19 13.68 19.23
C VAL A 276 -1.93 14.56 18.20
N ASN A 277 -2.97 14.04 17.57
CA ASN A 277 -3.75 14.79 16.58
C ASN A 277 -4.53 16.00 17.13
N SER A 278 -4.59 16.19 18.44
CA SER A 278 -5.29 17.30 19.10
C SER A 278 -4.38 18.36 19.69
N ILE A 279 -3.05 18.14 19.67
CA ILE A 279 -2.08 19.03 20.34
C ILE A 279 -1.97 20.44 19.71
N TYR A 280 -2.44 20.63 18.49
CA TYR A 280 -2.45 21.94 17.81
C TYR A 280 -3.49 22.92 18.42
N LYS A 281 -4.42 22.44 19.25
CA LYS A 281 -5.42 23.30 19.91
C LYS A 281 -4.74 24.15 20.98
N ASP A 282 -4.95 25.45 20.96
CA ASP A 282 -4.24 26.43 21.78
C ASP A 282 -4.15 26.04 23.28
N HIS A 283 -5.29 25.64 23.88
CA HIS A 283 -5.33 25.26 25.29
C HIS A 283 -4.51 23.99 25.60
N LEU A 284 -4.45 23.02 24.65
CA LEU A 284 -3.63 21.81 24.81
C LEU A 284 -2.16 22.11 24.53
N ALA A 285 -1.87 22.87 23.45
CA ALA A 285 -0.51 23.30 23.12
C ALA A 285 0.14 24.03 24.29
N SER A 286 -0.57 24.94 24.95
CA SER A 286 -0.07 25.67 26.12
C SER A 286 0.36 24.75 27.25
N VAL A 287 -0.44 23.76 27.60
CA VAL A 287 -0.12 22.81 28.69
C VAL A 287 1.06 21.91 28.30
N ILE A 288 1.10 21.43 27.05
CA ILE A 288 2.14 20.53 26.55
C ILE A 288 3.49 21.24 26.47
N LEU A 289 3.51 22.48 26.01
CA LEU A 289 4.75 23.28 25.87
C LEU A 289 5.34 23.72 27.20
N ASN A 290 4.57 23.63 28.31
CA ASN A 290 4.99 24.01 29.65
C ASN A 290 5.05 22.81 30.61
N CYS A 291 5.07 21.55 30.10
CA CYS A 291 5.24 20.39 30.94
C CYS A 291 6.70 20.16 31.35
N ASP A 292 6.93 19.55 32.53
CA ASP A 292 8.24 19.18 33.01
C ASP A 292 8.71 17.85 32.41
N VAL A 293 7.78 16.93 32.17
CA VAL A 293 8.05 15.62 31.56
C VAL A 293 7.07 15.37 30.43
N LEU A 294 7.61 15.18 29.23
CA LEU A 294 6.84 14.77 28.06
C LEU A 294 7.05 13.26 27.82
N ILE A 295 5.99 12.50 27.87
CA ILE A 295 5.98 11.06 27.63
C ILE A 295 5.29 10.80 26.29
N ILE A 296 5.94 10.04 25.39
CA ILE A 296 5.38 9.67 24.10
C ILE A 296 5.40 8.14 23.97
N ASP A 297 4.23 7.52 23.98
CA ASP A 297 4.09 6.07 23.81
C ASP A 297 3.77 5.72 22.37
N GLU A 298 4.30 4.60 21.87
CA GLU A 298 4.25 4.19 20.48
C GLU A 298 4.89 5.27 19.55
N PHE A 299 6.11 5.70 19.91
CA PHE A 299 6.80 6.87 19.34
C PHE A 299 6.93 6.82 17.82
N GLU A 300 7.41 5.70 17.25
CA GLU A 300 7.53 5.52 15.79
C GLU A 300 6.17 5.74 15.09
N LYS A 301 5.09 5.23 15.70
CA LYS A 301 3.74 5.39 15.16
C LYS A 301 3.19 6.80 15.34
N VAL A 302 3.55 7.48 16.44
CA VAL A 302 3.20 8.90 16.62
C VAL A 302 3.83 9.73 15.50
N ILE A 303 5.13 9.56 15.26
CA ILE A 303 5.84 10.30 14.21
C ILE A 303 5.30 9.94 12.83
N ALA A 304 5.14 8.64 12.52
CA ALA A 304 4.57 8.20 11.24
C ALA A 304 3.15 8.75 11.01
N ASN A 305 2.33 8.81 12.06
CA ASN A 305 0.98 9.37 11.98
C ASN A 305 1.00 10.87 11.67
N VAL A 306 1.86 11.63 12.32
CA VAL A 306 1.97 13.09 12.12
C VAL A 306 2.57 13.43 10.76
N CYS A 307 3.51 12.61 10.26
CA CYS A 307 4.12 12.78 8.94
C CYS A 307 3.24 12.25 7.79
N GLY A 308 2.38 11.26 8.05
CA GLY A 308 1.78 10.41 7.01
C GLY A 308 0.67 11.02 6.15
N HIS A 309 0.01 12.10 6.58
CA HIS A 309 -1.05 12.77 5.84
C HIS A 309 -0.68 14.20 5.47
N ASN A 310 -1.15 14.61 4.31
CA ASN A 310 -0.77 15.86 3.67
C ASN A 310 -1.85 16.95 3.88
N ASP A 311 -2.21 17.23 5.12
CA ASP A 311 -3.10 18.35 5.44
C ASP A 311 -2.40 19.41 6.31
N THR A 312 -2.92 20.64 6.27
CA THR A 312 -2.37 21.78 7.04
C THR A 312 -2.39 21.53 8.53
N MET A 313 -3.42 20.87 9.05
CA MET A 313 -3.51 20.54 10.47
C MET A 313 -2.36 19.62 10.93
N ARG A 314 -1.86 18.76 10.03
CA ARG A 314 -0.73 17.87 10.31
C ARG A 314 0.61 18.60 10.40
N GLU A 315 0.79 19.68 9.63
CA GLU A 315 1.97 20.55 9.78
C GLU A 315 1.95 21.23 11.14
N GLU A 316 0.83 21.82 11.55
CA GLU A 316 0.67 22.43 12.86
C GLU A 316 0.91 21.42 14.01
N VAL A 317 0.37 20.20 13.89
CA VAL A 317 0.62 19.13 14.86
C VAL A 317 2.10 18.75 14.91
N PHE A 318 2.79 18.66 13.77
CA PHE A 318 4.21 18.34 13.71
C PHE A 318 5.05 19.44 14.37
N ASP A 319 4.78 20.70 14.06
CA ASP A 319 5.50 21.84 14.61
C ASP A 319 5.33 21.96 16.14
N VAL A 320 4.09 21.76 16.63
CA VAL A 320 3.85 21.73 18.08
C VAL A 320 4.55 20.56 18.74
N LEU A 321 4.55 19.37 18.13
CA LEU A 321 5.24 18.19 18.66
C LEU A 321 6.76 18.41 18.71
N ALA A 322 7.36 18.90 17.63
CA ALA A 322 8.79 19.22 17.57
C ALA A 322 9.18 20.24 18.64
N LEU A 323 8.39 21.31 18.77
CA LEU A 323 8.61 22.35 19.77
C LEU A 323 8.44 21.82 21.21
N ALA A 324 7.46 20.94 21.45
CA ALA A 324 7.25 20.31 22.75
C ALA A 324 8.43 19.41 23.13
N ILE A 325 8.91 18.59 22.19
CA ILE A 325 10.09 17.76 22.39
C ILE A 325 11.32 18.65 22.68
N GLN A 326 11.48 19.76 21.99
CA GLN A 326 12.61 20.68 22.20
C GLN A 326 12.55 21.38 23.57
N LYS A 327 11.36 21.81 24.00
CA LYS A 327 11.18 22.63 25.20
C LYS A 327 11.08 21.83 26.50
N ALA A 328 10.48 20.64 26.48
CA ALA A 328 10.28 19.85 27.69
C ALA A 328 11.64 19.59 28.38
N PRO A 329 11.80 19.89 29.69
CA PRO A 329 13.01 19.58 30.43
C PRO A 329 13.41 18.11 30.29
N ARG A 330 12.43 17.22 30.25
CA ARG A 330 12.64 15.78 30.08
C ARG A 330 11.68 15.17 29.08
N VAL A 331 12.20 14.30 28.22
CA VAL A 331 11.41 13.50 27.26
C VAL A 331 11.63 12.03 27.50
N VAL A 332 10.53 11.26 27.57
CA VAL A 332 10.58 9.80 27.66
C VAL A 332 9.74 9.24 26.52
N VAL A 333 10.35 8.47 25.63
CA VAL A 333 9.64 7.82 24.53
C VAL A 333 9.67 6.31 24.69
N ALA A 334 8.60 5.63 24.31
CA ALA A 334 8.50 4.18 24.37
C ALA A 334 7.98 3.62 23.04
N ASP A 335 8.65 2.63 22.50
CA ASP A 335 8.18 1.86 21.33
C ASP A 335 8.90 0.51 21.24
N ALA A 336 8.36 -0.38 20.42
CA ALA A 336 9.00 -1.64 20.03
C ALA A 336 9.80 -1.49 18.72
N ASP A 337 9.45 -0.53 17.89
CA ASP A 337 9.86 -0.42 16.48
C ASP A 337 10.69 0.85 16.18
N VAL A 338 11.25 1.52 17.22
CA VAL A 338 12.16 2.68 17.07
C VAL A 338 13.32 2.32 16.14
N THR A 339 13.67 3.24 15.27
CA THR A 339 14.78 3.10 14.32
C THR A 339 15.67 4.34 14.29
N ASP A 340 16.82 4.25 13.64
CA ASP A 340 17.74 5.39 13.46
C ASP A 340 17.08 6.59 12.77
N THR A 341 16.05 6.38 11.95
CA THR A 341 15.26 7.47 11.36
C THR A 341 14.67 8.39 12.41
N THR A 342 13.91 7.82 13.36
CA THR A 342 13.26 8.60 14.41
C THR A 342 14.23 9.05 15.51
N LEU A 343 15.26 8.26 15.79
CA LEU A 343 16.28 8.62 16.77
C LEU A 343 17.14 9.81 16.29
N ARG A 344 17.51 9.85 15.00
CA ARG A 344 18.27 10.97 14.43
C ARG A 344 17.49 12.27 14.56
N TRP A 345 16.20 12.25 14.15
CA TRP A 345 15.33 13.39 14.32
C TRP A 345 15.18 13.80 15.80
N LEU A 346 15.07 12.84 16.72
CA LEU A 346 15.00 13.11 18.16
C LEU A 346 16.29 13.79 18.66
N ARG A 347 17.48 13.34 18.21
CA ARG A 347 18.78 13.93 18.54
C ARG A 347 18.96 15.34 18.00
N GLU A 348 18.35 15.70 16.89
CA GLU A 348 18.38 17.08 16.37
C GLU A 348 17.66 18.07 17.30
N HIS A 349 16.71 17.58 18.10
CA HIS A 349 15.92 18.37 19.05
C HIS A 349 16.36 18.22 20.50
N ARG A 350 17.26 17.26 20.80
CA ARG A 350 17.66 16.90 22.18
C ARG A 350 19.17 16.84 22.33
N LYS A 351 19.67 17.22 23.53
CA LYS A 351 21.11 17.30 23.81
C LYS A 351 21.71 15.92 24.08
N SER A 352 20.97 15.03 24.73
CA SER A 352 21.46 13.71 25.11
C SER A 352 20.34 12.66 25.05
N VAL A 353 20.62 11.51 24.43
CA VAL A 353 19.67 10.43 24.23
C VAL A 353 20.21 9.13 24.78
N ARG A 354 19.52 8.55 25.77
CA ARG A 354 19.80 7.23 26.31
C ARG A 354 18.72 6.24 25.89
N VAL A 355 19.15 5.06 25.45
CA VAL A 355 18.26 3.94 25.16
C VAL A 355 18.34 2.91 26.29
N ILE A 356 17.21 2.56 26.88
CA ILE A 356 17.06 1.44 27.81
C ILE A 356 16.33 0.34 27.04
N ARG A 357 17.02 -0.80 26.80
CA ARG A 357 16.48 -1.89 25.98
C ARG A 357 16.15 -3.11 26.84
N ALA A 358 14.88 -3.51 26.85
CA ALA A 358 14.48 -4.77 27.44
C ALA A 358 14.90 -5.94 26.54
N THR A 359 15.72 -6.87 27.08
CA THR A 359 16.29 -8.00 26.33
C THR A 359 15.42 -9.24 26.40
N GLN A 360 14.43 -9.30 27.32
CA GLN A 360 13.49 -10.43 27.38
C GLN A 360 12.76 -10.58 26.05
N ASN A 361 12.85 -11.76 25.47
CA ASN A 361 12.16 -12.08 24.24
C ASN A 361 10.91 -12.94 24.50
N PRO A 362 9.71 -12.39 24.34
CA PRO A 362 8.45 -13.12 24.55
C PRO A 362 8.05 -14.01 23.38
N TYR A 363 8.86 -14.09 22.32
CA TYR A 363 8.47 -14.72 21.05
C TYR A 363 9.08 -16.11 20.82
N THR A 364 10.06 -16.53 21.64
CA THR A 364 10.83 -17.78 21.45
C THR A 364 10.00 -19.06 21.44
N ASN A 365 8.80 -19.03 22.06
CA ASN A 365 7.89 -20.18 22.14
C ASN A 365 6.66 -20.02 21.22
N ILE A 366 6.72 -19.13 20.24
CA ILE A 366 5.62 -18.87 19.32
C ILE A 366 5.98 -19.45 17.97
N ASN A 367 5.13 -20.34 17.47
CA ASN A 367 5.25 -20.90 16.14
C ASN A 367 4.56 -20.01 15.12
N VAL A 368 5.22 -19.70 14.02
CA VAL A 368 4.66 -18.89 12.95
C VAL A 368 4.72 -19.68 11.64
N THR A 369 3.55 -19.81 11.01
CA THR A 369 3.44 -20.36 9.67
C THR A 369 3.26 -19.22 8.67
N VAL A 370 4.10 -19.17 7.65
CA VAL A 370 3.96 -18.24 6.52
C VAL A 370 3.44 -19.02 5.32
N ALA A 371 2.34 -18.54 4.74
CA ALA A 371 1.65 -19.18 3.63
C ALA A 371 1.30 -18.16 2.53
N ASN A 372 1.05 -18.66 1.31
CA ASN A 372 0.51 -17.82 0.24
C ASN A 372 -0.94 -17.43 0.55
N LYS A 373 -1.30 -16.15 0.37
CA LYS A 373 -2.66 -15.67 0.57
C LYS A 373 -3.71 -16.45 -0.24
N LEU A 374 -3.37 -16.88 -1.44
CA LEU A 374 -4.30 -17.61 -2.30
C LEU A 374 -4.68 -18.96 -1.69
N SER A 375 -3.81 -19.58 -0.89
CA SER A 375 -4.15 -20.80 -0.19
C SER A 375 -5.24 -20.61 0.88
N ALA A 376 -5.47 -19.39 1.35
CA ALA A 376 -6.58 -19.07 2.24
C ALA A 376 -7.96 -19.14 1.54
N PHE A 377 -7.97 -19.13 0.22
CA PHE A 377 -9.18 -19.18 -0.61
C PHE A 377 -9.32 -20.49 -1.41
N SER A 378 -8.44 -21.46 -1.26
CA SER A 378 -8.62 -22.79 -1.87
C SER A 378 -9.70 -23.60 -1.12
N VAL A 379 -10.26 -24.64 -1.74
CA VAL A 379 -11.24 -25.53 -1.06
C VAL A 379 -10.62 -26.25 0.13
N ALA A 380 -9.32 -26.53 0.08
CA ALA A 380 -8.59 -27.03 1.24
C ALA A 380 -8.60 -26.04 2.43
N SER A 381 -8.97 -24.78 2.22
CA SER A 381 -9.06 -23.73 3.23
C SER A 381 -10.42 -23.60 3.92
N THR A 382 -11.33 -24.59 3.75
CA THR A 382 -12.50 -24.73 4.65
C THR A 382 -12.09 -24.66 6.13
N LYS A 383 -10.79 -24.87 6.40
CA LYS A 383 -10.17 -24.67 7.71
C LYS A 383 -10.35 -23.27 8.29
N LEU A 384 -10.40 -22.18 7.49
CA LEU A 384 -10.66 -20.84 8.04
C LEU A 384 -12.05 -20.73 8.69
N GLN A 385 -13.02 -21.54 8.27
CA GLN A 385 -14.38 -21.56 8.84
C GLN A 385 -14.41 -22.13 10.27
N ASP A 386 -13.42 -22.92 10.65
CA ASP A 386 -13.28 -23.50 11.98
C ASP A 386 -12.34 -22.72 12.90
N GLU A 387 -11.66 -21.70 12.37
CA GLU A 387 -10.74 -20.87 13.12
C GLU A 387 -11.48 -19.86 13.99
N LYS A 388 -10.92 -19.59 15.18
CA LYS A 388 -11.53 -18.67 16.12
C LYS A 388 -11.17 -17.21 15.87
N VAL A 389 -10.01 -16.94 15.30
CA VAL A 389 -9.51 -15.56 15.05
C VAL A 389 -8.95 -15.45 13.64
N ILE A 390 -9.52 -14.51 12.88
CA ILE A 390 -9.06 -14.15 11.55
C ILE A 390 -8.93 -12.62 11.46
N LEU A 391 -7.72 -12.14 11.23
CA LEU A 391 -7.39 -10.74 11.11
C LEU A 391 -7.10 -10.38 9.64
N PHE A 392 -7.59 -9.25 9.20
CA PHE A 392 -7.44 -8.79 7.81
C PHE A 392 -6.84 -7.38 7.81
N ASP A 393 -5.86 -7.12 6.97
CA ASP A 393 -5.39 -5.74 6.76
C ASP A 393 -6.25 -4.98 5.74
N SER A 394 -7.15 -5.67 5.04
CA SER A 394 -8.06 -5.13 4.02
C SER A 394 -9.52 -5.41 4.35
N LEU A 395 -10.34 -4.35 4.39
CA LEU A 395 -11.79 -4.47 4.55
C LEU A 395 -12.44 -5.23 3.38
N LYS A 396 -11.85 -5.12 2.18
CA LYS A 396 -12.31 -5.87 1.00
C LYS A 396 -12.16 -7.37 1.20
N THR A 397 -10.98 -7.83 1.64
CA THR A 397 -10.71 -9.25 1.87
C THR A 397 -11.56 -9.79 3.02
N LEU A 398 -11.78 -8.99 4.07
CA LEU A 398 -12.72 -9.33 5.15
C LEU A 398 -14.14 -9.57 4.60
N ARG A 399 -14.69 -8.66 3.78
CA ARG A 399 -16.02 -8.85 3.17
C ARG A 399 -16.09 -10.09 2.29
N MET A 400 -15.09 -10.31 1.44
CA MET A 400 -15.01 -11.50 0.58
C MET A 400 -15.04 -12.78 1.41
N THR A 401 -14.31 -12.84 2.52
CA THR A 401 -14.31 -13.99 3.44
C THR A 401 -15.68 -14.14 4.13
N MET A 402 -16.33 -13.06 4.51
CA MET A 402 -17.71 -13.12 5.04
C MET A 402 -18.68 -13.69 4.02
N ILE A 403 -18.60 -13.29 2.75
CA ILE A 403 -19.43 -13.84 1.66
C ILE A 403 -19.16 -15.32 1.49
N ASP A 404 -17.90 -15.72 1.49
CA ASP A 404 -17.47 -17.12 1.38
C ASP A 404 -18.03 -18.02 2.50
N MET A 405 -18.11 -17.48 3.73
CA MET A 405 -18.68 -18.14 4.90
C MET A 405 -20.21 -18.04 4.99
N GLY A 406 -20.86 -17.41 4.02
CA GLY A 406 -22.31 -17.18 4.04
C GLY A 406 -22.77 -16.28 5.19
N LEU A 407 -21.91 -15.31 5.61
CA LEU A 407 -22.24 -14.29 6.59
C LEU A 407 -22.83 -13.06 5.88
N VAL A 408 -23.94 -13.30 5.18
CA VAL A 408 -24.55 -12.34 4.27
C VAL A 408 -26.04 -12.11 4.60
N ASP A 409 -26.54 -10.97 4.15
CA ASP A 409 -27.97 -10.68 4.15
C ASP A 409 -28.72 -11.35 2.96
N LYS A 410 -30.00 -11.01 2.80
CA LYS A 410 -30.83 -11.55 1.70
C LYS A 410 -30.36 -11.09 0.31
N SER A 411 -29.61 -10.01 0.21
CA SER A 411 -29.07 -9.49 -1.05
C SER A 411 -27.72 -10.13 -1.43
N GLY A 412 -27.13 -10.92 -0.53
CA GLY A 412 -25.80 -11.49 -0.67
C GLY A 412 -24.67 -10.59 -0.19
N GLN A 413 -24.99 -9.41 0.40
CA GLN A 413 -24.00 -8.50 0.97
C GLN A 413 -23.50 -9.03 2.33
N ALA A 414 -22.19 -8.87 2.60
CA ALA A 414 -21.64 -9.10 3.93
C ALA A 414 -22.44 -8.34 4.99
N CYS A 415 -22.80 -9.00 6.10
CA CYS A 415 -23.73 -8.46 7.09
C CYS A 415 -23.31 -8.85 8.51
N GLU A 416 -23.05 -7.85 9.35
CA GLU A 416 -22.67 -8.04 10.76
C GLU A 416 -23.80 -8.69 11.56
N LYS A 417 -25.06 -8.35 11.29
CA LYS A 417 -26.23 -8.97 11.94
C LYS A 417 -26.35 -10.46 11.63
N ALA A 418 -26.05 -10.85 10.38
CA ALA A 418 -26.01 -12.26 9.97
C ALA A 418 -24.82 -12.99 10.63
N ALA A 419 -23.68 -12.34 10.73
CA ALA A 419 -22.50 -12.87 11.43
C ALA A 419 -22.80 -13.11 12.92
N LEU A 420 -23.37 -12.13 13.63
CA LEU A 420 -23.72 -12.24 15.04
C LEU A 420 -24.72 -13.38 15.32
N LYS A 421 -25.69 -13.64 14.44
CA LYS A 421 -26.59 -14.79 14.55
C LYS A 421 -25.83 -16.12 14.57
N LYS A 422 -24.71 -16.20 13.89
CA LYS A 422 -23.79 -17.36 13.88
C LYS A 422 -22.70 -17.27 14.97
N LYS A 423 -22.82 -16.33 15.90
CA LYS A 423 -21.82 -16.01 16.94
C LYS A 423 -20.46 -15.61 16.37
N VAL A 424 -20.43 -14.95 15.23
CA VAL A 424 -19.23 -14.36 14.64
C VAL A 424 -19.24 -12.87 14.88
N LEU A 425 -18.22 -12.36 15.58
CA LEU A 425 -18.04 -10.93 15.81
C LEU A 425 -17.19 -10.35 14.68
N VAL A 426 -17.69 -9.31 14.01
CA VAL A 426 -16.98 -8.59 12.95
C VAL A 426 -16.65 -7.19 13.45
N LEU A 427 -15.35 -6.86 13.47
CA LEU A 427 -14.82 -5.60 13.99
C LEU A 427 -14.14 -4.82 12.86
N THR A 428 -14.61 -3.60 12.63
CA THR A 428 -14.05 -2.68 11.65
C THR A 428 -13.92 -1.28 12.25
N GLY A 429 -13.14 -0.40 11.61
CA GLY A 429 -13.03 0.99 12.06
C GLY A 429 -14.37 1.73 12.10
N ASN A 430 -15.31 1.34 11.22
CA ASN A 430 -16.60 2.00 11.08
C ASN A 430 -17.64 1.53 12.10
N ASN A 431 -17.56 0.27 12.56
CA ASN A 431 -18.59 -0.32 13.44
C ASN A 431 -18.16 -0.44 14.92
N LYS A 432 -16.99 0.06 15.29
CA LYS A 432 -16.40 -0.12 16.63
C LYS A 432 -17.27 0.38 17.80
N ASN A 433 -18.16 1.33 17.56
CA ASN A 433 -19.08 1.86 18.57
C ASN A 433 -20.47 1.19 18.54
N MET A 434 -20.72 0.20 17.67
CA MET A 434 -21.92 -0.62 17.77
C MET A 434 -21.91 -1.43 19.07
N LYS A 435 -23.08 -1.76 19.59
CA LYS A 435 -23.24 -2.33 20.94
C LYS A 435 -22.35 -3.54 21.22
N GLU A 436 -22.36 -4.55 20.34
CA GLU A 436 -21.59 -5.78 20.53
C GLU A 436 -20.08 -5.53 20.35
N GLN A 437 -19.70 -4.72 19.37
CA GLN A 437 -18.33 -4.35 19.08
C GLN A 437 -17.73 -3.51 20.21
N ALA A 438 -18.45 -2.48 20.67
CA ALA A 438 -18.03 -1.64 21.80
C ALA A 438 -17.91 -2.45 23.09
N GLY A 439 -18.87 -3.34 23.36
CA GLY A 439 -18.83 -4.24 24.52
C GLY A 439 -17.60 -5.14 24.50
N PHE A 440 -17.26 -5.69 23.34
CA PHE A 440 -16.04 -6.48 23.19
C PHE A 440 -14.76 -5.63 23.35
N LEU A 441 -14.71 -4.44 22.76
CA LEU A 441 -13.53 -3.56 22.86
C LEU A 441 -13.29 -3.05 24.29
N THR A 442 -14.33 -2.96 25.11
CA THR A 442 -14.21 -2.54 26.50
C THR A 442 -13.60 -3.64 27.39
N SER A 443 -14.03 -4.89 27.20
CA SER A 443 -13.57 -6.04 28.01
C SER A 443 -13.26 -7.25 27.12
N PRO A 444 -12.17 -7.20 26.34
CA PRO A 444 -11.88 -8.22 25.33
C PRO A 444 -11.65 -9.60 25.92
N THR A 445 -10.89 -9.66 27.02
CA THR A 445 -10.52 -10.90 27.70
C THR A 445 -11.77 -11.65 28.23
N GLU A 446 -12.74 -10.91 28.75
CA GLU A 446 -13.98 -11.49 29.30
C GLU A 446 -15.01 -11.79 28.21
N SER A 447 -14.99 -11.01 27.14
CA SER A 447 -16.02 -11.03 26.11
C SER A 447 -15.72 -12.00 24.96
N CYS A 448 -14.48 -12.39 24.71
CA CYS A 448 -14.09 -13.20 23.55
C CYS A 448 -14.84 -14.55 23.54
N THR A 449 -15.04 -15.17 24.71
CA THR A 449 -15.71 -16.49 24.84
C THR A 449 -17.19 -16.49 24.43
N LYS A 450 -17.81 -15.31 24.31
CA LYS A 450 -19.20 -15.16 23.83
C LYS A 450 -19.34 -15.49 22.35
N TYR A 451 -18.25 -15.43 21.60
CA TYR A 451 -18.25 -15.61 20.14
C TYR A 451 -17.56 -16.92 19.76
N LYS A 452 -18.07 -17.55 18.70
CA LYS A 452 -17.42 -18.70 18.08
C LYS A 452 -16.19 -18.27 17.29
N MET A 453 -16.27 -17.08 16.67
CA MET A 453 -15.21 -16.52 15.82
C MET A 453 -15.17 -15.00 15.97
N ILE A 454 -13.97 -14.44 15.85
CA ILE A 454 -13.70 -12.99 15.77
C ILE A 454 -12.97 -12.70 14.45
N MET A 455 -13.58 -11.87 13.62
CA MET A 455 -13.01 -11.34 12.40
C MET A 455 -12.75 -9.85 12.57
N ALA A 456 -11.54 -9.39 12.30
CA ALA A 456 -11.22 -7.98 12.55
C ALA A 456 -10.37 -7.34 11.46
N SER A 457 -10.63 -6.06 11.18
CA SER A 457 -9.77 -5.17 10.42
C SER A 457 -8.75 -4.47 11.32
N PRO A 458 -7.80 -3.67 10.79
CA PRO A 458 -6.73 -3.03 11.58
C PRO A 458 -7.19 -2.07 12.69
N CYS A 459 -8.49 -1.82 12.85
CA CYS A 459 -9.01 -1.03 13.97
C CYS A 459 -8.59 -1.57 15.35
N LEU A 460 -8.19 -2.85 15.41
CA LEU A 460 -7.65 -3.50 16.61
C LEU A 460 -6.12 -3.46 16.70
N ALA A 461 -5.43 -2.86 15.75
CA ALA A 461 -3.96 -2.91 15.68
C ALA A 461 -3.29 -2.28 16.92
N SER A 462 -4.00 -1.49 17.70
CA SER A 462 -3.47 -0.86 18.91
C SER A 462 -4.56 -0.56 19.97
N GLY A 463 -4.14 -0.47 21.23
CA GLY A 463 -5.02 -0.17 22.36
C GLY A 463 -5.94 -1.31 22.80
N TYR A 464 -5.66 -2.53 22.38
CA TYR A 464 -6.45 -3.71 22.63
C TYR A 464 -5.56 -4.90 22.98
N SER A 465 -5.96 -5.71 23.93
CA SER A 465 -5.29 -6.96 24.28
C SER A 465 -6.28 -7.96 24.84
N CYS A 466 -6.30 -9.17 24.28
CA CYS A 466 -7.02 -10.31 24.81
C CYS A 466 -6.04 -11.26 25.46
N GLU A 467 -6.18 -11.47 26.76
CA GLU A 467 -5.31 -12.33 27.59
C GLU A 467 -6.00 -13.66 27.96
N ALA A 468 -7.20 -13.90 27.44
CA ALA A 468 -7.89 -15.18 27.61
C ALA A 468 -7.28 -16.27 26.71
N GLU A 469 -7.33 -17.50 27.17
CA GLU A 469 -7.03 -18.70 26.37
C GLU A 469 -8.18 -18.99 25.40
N TYR A 470 -8.39 -18.06 24.45
CA TYR A 470 -9.51 -18.11 23.50
C TYR A 470 -9.17 -18.90 22.24
N THR A 471 -7.95 -18.73 21.71
CA THR A 471 -7.52 -19.38 20.47
C THR A 471 -6.07 -19.84 20.58
N ASP A 472 -5.78 -21.00 20.00
CA ASP A 472 -4.41 -21.50 19.87
C ASP A 472 -3.71 -20.93 18.63
N ASN A 473 -4.47 -20.51 17.60
CA ASN A 473 -3.95 -19.97 16.35
C ASN A 473 -4.62 -18.65 15.99
N VAL A 474 -3.83 -17.69 15.55
CA VAL A 474 -4.29 -16.42 14.98
C VAL A 474 -3.97 -16.41 13.49
N ASN A 475 -4.98 -16.30 12.65
CA ASN A 475 -4.82 -16.19 11.20
C ASN A 475 -4.79 -14.73 10.77
N VAL A 476 -3.82 -14.34 9.96
CA VAL A 476 -3.67 -12.99 9.43
C VAL A 476 -3.61 -13.04 7.92
N VAL A 477 -4.56 -12.39 7.25
CA VAL A 477 -4.62 -12.31 5.78
C VAL A 477 -4.24 -10.92 5.32
N SER A 478 -3.18 -10.80 4.52
CA SER A 478 -2.62 -9.51 4.10
C SER A 478 -2.80 -9.23 2.61
N ASP A 479 -3.18 -7.98 2.31
CA ASP A 479 -3.28 -7.36 0.99
C ASP A 479 -2.24 -6.25 0.77
N LEU A 480 -1.10 -6.28 1.48
CA LEU A 480 -0.05 -5.26 1.44
C LEU A 480 -0.49 -3.87 1.97
N VAL A 481 -1.55 -3.81 2.76
CA VAL A 481 -2.05 -2.55 3.34
C VAL A 481 -1.21 -2.16 4.55
N LEU A 482 -0.99 -3.11 5.47
CA LEU A 482 -0.12 -2.91 6.64
C LEU A 482 1.33 -3.33 6.34
N ARG A 483 2.26 -2.71 7.05
CA ARG A 483 3.65 -3.18 7.11
C ARG A 483 3.76 -4.46 7.92
N ILE A 484 4.85 -5.20 7.74
CA ILE A 484 5.05 -6.49 8.43
C ILE A 484 5.13 -6.35 9.96
N ASP A 485 5.72 -5.28 10.47
CA ASP A 485 5.76 -4.95 11.89
C ASP A 485 4.36 -4.65 12.46
N GLU A 486 3.54 -3.93 11.70
CA GLU A 486 2.13 -3.68 12.06
C GLU A 486 1.30 -4.96 12.03
N LEU A 487 1.50 -5.84 11.01
CA LEU A 487 0.84 -7.15 10.95
C LEU A 487 1.21 -8.02 12.15
N LEU A 488 2.48 -8.03 12.54
CA LEU A 488 2.94 -8.76 13.71
C LEU A 488 2.30 -8.22 15.00
N ASN A 489 2.33 -6.91 15.19
CA ASN A 489 1.69 -6.27 16.34
C ASN A 489 0.18 -6.53 16.37
N PHE A 490 -0.47 -6.58 15.21
CA PHE A 490 -1.88 -6.91 15.08
C PHE A 490 -2.16 -8.36 15.48
N SER A 491 -1.36 -9.32 15.03
CA SER A 491 -1.49 -10.74 15.39
C SER A 491 -1.33 -10.99 16.88
N ARG A 492 -0.46 -10.21 17.56
CA ARG A 492 -0.17 -10.34 19.00
C ARG A 492 -1.20 -9.70 19.92
N ARG A 493 -2.34 -9.27 19.41
CA ARG A 493 -3.47 -8.80 20.24
C ARG A 493 -4.15 -9.93 21.01
N PHE A 494 -4.07 -11.16 20.53
CA PHE A 494 -4.42 -12.37 21.26
C PHE A 494 -3.16 -12.98 21.88
N ARG A 495 -2.82 -12.51 23.09
CA ARG A 495 -1.49 -12.72 23.69
C ARG A 495 -1.17 -14.16 24.08
N THR A 496 -2.19 -14.95 24.40
CA THR A 496 -2.06 -16.35 24.84
C THR A 496 -1.84 -17.32 23.67
N SER A 497 -2.13 -16.90 22.44
CA SER A 497 -1.92 -17.73 21.24
C SER A 497 -0.46 -18.10 21.06
N LYS A 498 -0.21 -19.39 20.85
CA LYS A 498 1.11 -19.98 20.61
C LYS A 498 1.42 -20.18 19.12
N ASN A 499 0.40 -20.05 18.27
CA ASN A 499 0.55 -20.23 16.84
C ASN A 499 -0.01 -19.01 16.10
N ILE A 500 0.66 -18.61 15.03
CA ILE A 500 0.22 -17.52 14.13
C ILE A 500 0.39 -18.03 12.70
N THR A 501 -0.63 -17.83 11.87
CA THR A 501 -0.54 -18.13 10.43
C THR A 501 -0.70 -16.83 9.64
N PHE A 502 0.33 -16.45 8.90
CA PHE A 502 0.29 -15.31 7.98
C PHE A 502 0.05 -15.80 6.56
N TYR A 503 -1.06 -15.37 5.96
CA TYR A 503 -1.38 -15.54 4.55
C TYR A 503 -0.97 -14.27 3.81
N LEU A 504 0.17 -14.31 3.11
CA LEU A 504 0.83 -13.14 2.54
C LEU A 504 0.66 -13.07 1.03
N THR A 505 0.58 -11.84 0.51
CA THR A 505 0.51 -11.56 -0.91
C THR A 505 1.90 -11.58 -1.53
N LEU A 506 2.05 -12.30 -2.66
CA LEU A 506 3.21 -12.18 -3.53
C LEU A 506 3.02 -11.00 -4.49
N ASN A 507 4.02 -10.14 -4.59
CA ASN A 507 4.09 -9.16 -5.67
C ASN A 507 4.61 -9.83 -6.94
N ASP A 508 4.06 -9.47 -8.09
CA ASP A 508 4.53 -10.00 -9.38
C ASP A 508 5.91 -9.45 -9.78
N HIS A 509 6.33 -8.33 -9.20
CA HIS A 509 7.57 -7.65 -9.52
C HIS A 509 8.30 -7.19 -8.25
N PHE A 510 9.58 -7.51 -8.17
CA PHE A 510 10.48 -6.97 -7.16
C PHE A 510 11.09 -5.67 -7.69
N ASP A 511 10.39 -4.56 -7.46
CA ASP A 511 10.89 -3.22 -7.78
C ASP A 511 10.84 -2.36 -6.51
N TYR A 512 11.98 -2.23 -5.85
CA TYR A 512 12.17 -1.26 -4.78
C TYR A 512 12.90 -0.03 -5.34
N ILE A 513 12.17 1.05 -5.53
CA ILE A 513 12.72 2.35 -5.90
C ILE A 513 12.42 3.32 -4.75
N PRO A 514 13.45 3.72 -3.97
CA PRO A 514 13.25 4.67 -2.89
C PRO A 514 12.87 6.06 -3.42
N HIS A 515 12.07 6.80 -2.65
CA HIS A 515 11.84 8.21 -2.93
C HIS A 515 13.15 8.99 -2.73
N PRO A 516 13.56 9.80 -3.70
CA PRO A 516 14.76 10.63 -3.54
C PRO A 516 14.51 11.70 -2.46
N GLN A 517 15.51 11.93 -1.63
CA GLN A 517 15.55 13.09 -0.74
C GLN A 517 16.02 14.31 -1.55
N CYS A 518 15.37 15.45 -1.32
CA CYS A 518 15.75 16.72 -1.90
C CYS A 518 16.29 17.63 -0.79
N SER A 519 17.32 18.43 -1.10
CA SER A 519 17.91 19.38 -0.13
C SER A 519 16.93 20.46 0.36
N ALA A 520 15.80 20.62 -0.32
CA ALA A 520 14.75 21.57 0.05
C ALA A 520 13.61 20.93 0.86
N ASP A 521 13.70 19.63 1.20
CA ASP A 521 12.66 18.96 1.99
C ASP A 521 12.71 19.46 3.45
N SER A 522 11.55 19.71 4.06
CA SER A 522 11.43 19.92 5.50
C SER A 522 11.66 18.61 6.27
N ASP A 523 11.97 18.69 7.56
CA ASP A 523 12.17 17.53 8.44
C ASP A 523 10.96 16.58 8.37
N ARG A 524 9.75 17.13 8.38
CA ARG A 524 8.51 16.35 8.21
C ARG A 524 8.47 15.61 6.88
N GLU A 525 8.89 16.26 5.79
CA GLU A 525 8.90 15.63 4.47
C GLU A 525 9.99 14.55 4.37
N ILE A 526 11.15 14.77 4.97
CA ILE A 526 12.23 13.78 5.06
C ILE A 526 11.74 12.55 5.80
N LEU A 527 11.19 12.70 7.00
CA LEU A 527 10.63 11.61 7.79
C LEU A 527 9.52 10.87 7.03
N ARG A 528 8.60 11.61 6.40
CA ARG A 528 7.53 11.01 5.60
C ARG A 528 8.07 10.12 4.49
N LYS A 529 9.06 10.61 3.72
CA LYS A 529 9.70 9.84 2.64
C LYS A 529 10.42 8.60 3.19
N GLU A 530 11.09 8.69 4.33
CA GLU A 530 11.76 7.56 4.95
C GLU A 530 10.75 6.49 5.42
N PHE A 531 9.63 6.87 6.03
CA PHE A 531 8.56 5.92 6.38
C PHE A 531 7.93 5.27 5.15
N GLU A 532 7.67 6.03 4.08
CA GLU A 532 7.17 5.50 2.82
C GLU A 532 8.18 4.55 2.17
N ASN A 533 9.47 4.90 2.18
CA ASN A 533 10.54 4.04 1.68
C ASN A 533 10.65 2.74 2.48
N LYS A 534 10.57 2.82 3.82
CA LYS A 534 10.52 1.65 4.69
C LYS A 534 9.33 0.76 4.34
N LYS A 535 8.13 1.34 4.18
CA LYS A 535 6.94 0.60 3.77
C LYS A 535 7.10 -0.06 2.41
N LYS A 536 7.60 0.67 1.42
CA LYS A 536 7.87 0.12 0.07
C LYS A 536 8.89 -1.01 0.11
N LEU A 537 9.97 -0.84 0.86
CA LEU A 537 11.00 -1.87 1.04
C LEU A 537 10.39 -3.15 1.62
N PHE A 538 9.66 -3.06 2.72
CA PHE A 538 9.05 -4.24 3.35
C PHE A 538 8.00 -4.91 2.48
N ASN A 539 7.26 -4.15 1.70
CA ASN A 539 6.21 -4.66 0.81
C ASN A 539 6.75 -5.11 -0.56
N ALA A 540 7.98 -4.80 -0.93
CA ALA A 540 8.59 -5.23 -2.19
C ALA A 540 8.64 -6.77 -2.29
N ASN A 541 8.93 -7.45 -1.19
CA ASN A 541 8.73 -8.89 -1.03
C ASN A 541 8.23 -9.18 0.39
N GLN A 542 6.93 -9.08 0.59
CA GLN A 542 6.33 -9.22 1.92
C GLN A 542 6.64 -10.56 2.59
N PRO A 543 6.57 -11.73 1.91
CA PRO A 543 6.92 -13.00 2.54
C PRO A 543 8.37 -13.07 3.01
N LEU A 544 9.34 -12.65 2.20
CA LEU A 544 10.75 -12.68 2.57
C LEU A 544 11.03 -11.71 3.72
N SER A 545 10.48 -10.49 3.65
CA SER A 545 10.57 -9.50 4.72
C SER A 545 9.99 -10.02 6.04
N MET A 546 8.83 -10.69 5.98
CA MET A 546 8.19 -11.28 7.16
C MET A 546 9.06 -12.37 7.75
N MET A 547 9.53 -13.31 6.93
CA MET A 547 10.40 -14.40 7.40
C MET A 547 11.70 -13.87 8.02
N TRP A 548 12.33 -12.89 7.39
CA TRP A 548 13.53 -12.24 7.91
C TRP A 548 13.26 -11.60 9.27
N ASN A 549 12.17 -10.82 9.39
CA ASN A 549 11.81 -10.13 10.63
C ASN A 549 11.45 -11.10 11.76
N LEU A 550 10.68 -12.15 11.46
CA LEU A 550 10.29 -13.17 12.43
C LEU A 550 11.51 -13.94 12.97
N LYS A 551 12.45 -14.33 12.08
CA LYS A 551 13.71 -14.98 12.50
C LYS A 551 14.54 -14.06 13.38
N ARG A 552 14.69 -12.78 12.98
CA ARG A 552 15.41 -11.77 13.76
C ARG A 552 14.80 -11.56 15.16
N LEU A 553 13.48 -11.67 15.27
CA LEU A 553 12.75 -11.55 16.52
C LEU A 553 12.70 -12.86 17.34
N GLY A 554 13.23 -13.96 16.83
CA GLY A 554 13.35 -15.24 17.56
C GLY A 554 12.08 -16.10 17.55
N PHE A 555 11.17 -15.92 16.58
CA PHE A 555 10.03 -16.83 16.39
C PHE A 555 10.48 -18.16 15.78
N ASN A 556 9.72 -19.23 16.05
CA ASN A 556 9.86 -20.50 15.34
C ASN A 556 9.09 -20.40 14.02
N VAL A 557 9.80 -20.21 12.90
CA VAL A 557 9.20 -19.94 11.60
C VAL A 557 9.19 -21.19 10.72
N GLN A 558 8.03 -21.52 10.17
CA GLN A 558 7.84 -22.52 9.13
C GLN A 558 7.08 -21.95 7.94
N VAL A 559 7.33 -22.51 6.76
CA VAL A 559 6.65 -22.15 5.52
C VAL A 559 5.68 -23.25 5.13
N LYS A 560 4.43 -22.88 4.87
CA LYS A 560 3.46 -23.78 4.25
C LYS A 560 3.60 -23.69 2.74
N GLN A 561 4.18 -24.70 2.12
CA GLN A 561 4.19 -24.81 0.67
C GLN A 561 2.79 -25.16 0.16
N SER A 562 2.35 -24.45 -0.88
CA SER A 562 1.09 -24.69 -1.55
C SER A 562 1.31 -25.40 -2.87
N SER A 563 0.50 -26.41 -3.17
CA SER A 563 0.56 -27.06 -4.48
C SER A 563 0.10 -26.11 -5.58
N LYS A 564 0.43 -26.43 -6.83
CA LYS A 564 0.00 -25.63 -7.98
C LYS A 564 -1.51 -25.62 -8.10
N GLU A 565 -2.13 -26.78 -7.88
CA GLU A 565 -3.59 -26.97 -7.90
C GLU A 565 -4.27 -26.11 -6.82
N GLU A 566 -3.74 -26.11 -5.60
CA GLU A 566 -4.23 -25.27 -4.48
C GLU A 566 -4.19 -23.78 -4.85
N LEU A 567 -3.13 -23.32 -5.51
CA LEU A 567 -3.00 -21.92 -5.92
C LEU A 567 -3.93 -21.56 -7.08
N GLU A 568 -4.05 -22.41 -8.09
CA GLU A 568 -4.96 -22.18 -9.23
C GLU A 568 -6.42 -22.11 -8.75
N GLU A 569 -6.81 -23.00 -7.86
CA GLU A 569 -8.13 -22.98 -7.23
C GLU A 569 -8.32 -21.71 -6.38
N GLY A 570 -7.32 -21.33 -5.59
CA GLY A 570 -7.34 -20.10 -4.79
C GLY A 570 -7.49 -18.85 -5.66
N ILE A 571 -6.81 -18.78 -6.80
CA ILE A 571 -6.95 -17.69 -7.79
C ILE A 571 -8.39 -17.64 -8.33
N PHE A 572 -8.91 -18.79 -8.76
CA PHE A 572 -10.28 -18.87 -9.30
C PHE A 572 -11.30 -18.39 -8.27
N ARG A 573 -11.25 -18.93 -7.06
CA ARG A 573 -12.18 -18.60 -5.98
C ARG A 573 -12.05 -17.15 -5.53
N PHE A 574 -10.83 -16.63 -5.39
CA PHE A 574 -10.59 -15.22 -5.06
C PHE A 574 -11.22 -14.28 -6.10
N ASN A 575 -11.08 -14.57 -7.39
CA ASN A 575 -11.67 -13.76 -8.46
C ASN A 575 -13.20 -13.87 -8.46
N LEU A 576 -13.75 -15.05 -8.19
CA LEU A 576 -15.19 -15.26 -8.05
C LEU A 576 -15.75 -14.43 -6.89
N LEU A 577 -15.14 -14.51 -5.71
CA LEU A 577 -15.56 -13.76 -4.53
C LEU A 577 -15.44 -12.24 -4.73
N LYS A 578 -14.42 -11.78 -5.46
CA LYS A 578 -14.29 -10.38 -5.85
C LYS A 578 -15.44 -9.91 -6.73
N ALA A 579 -15.89 -10.74 -7.67
CA ALA A 579 -17.05 -10.44 -8.52
C ALA A 579 -18.35 -10.44 -7.68
N MET A 580 -18.52 -11.42 -6.79
CA MET A 580 -19.68 -11.50 -5.89
C MET A 580 -19.75 -10.31 -4.93
N ASP A 581 -18.62 -9.87 -4.33
CA ASP A 581 -18.58 -8.68 -3.47
C ASP A 581 -19.00 -7.42 -4.23
N LEU A 582 -18.53 -7.25 -5.46
CA LEU A 582 -18.92 -6.09 -6.29
C LEU A 582 -20.41 -6.11 -6.60
N GLU A 583 -20.94 -7.22 -7.07
CA GLU A 583 -22.36 -7.39 -7.41
C GLU A 583 -23.25 -7.17 -6.17
N ALA A 584 -22.89 -7.76 -5.04
CA ALA A 584 -23.63 -7.62 -3.80
C ALA A 584 -23.64 -6.17 -3.30
N ARG A 585 -22.53 -5.47 -3.38
CA ARG A 585 -22.44 -4.03 -3.01
C ARG A 585 -23.31 -3.18 -3.93
N ILE A 586 -23.28 -3.41 -5.23
CA ILE A 586 -24.14 -2.70 -6.19
C ILE A 586 -25.62 -2.91 -5.83
N LYS A 587 -26.05 -4.16 -5.63
CA LYS A 587 -27.43 -4.48 -5.23
C LYS A 587 -27.82 -3.81 -3.92
N ALA A 588 -26.93 -3.84 -2.93
CA ALA A 588 -27.18 -3.23 -1.63
C ALA A 588 -27.31 -1.70 -1.73
N ILE A 589 -26.46 -1.03 -2.48
CA ILE A 589 -26.53 0.42 -2.70
C ILE A 589 -27.83 0.79 -3.43
N LEU A 590 -28.24 0.03 -4.45
CA LEU A 590 -29.51 0.25 -5.17
C LEU A 590 -30.71 0.09 -4.24
N ALA A 591 -30.73 -0.98 -3.43
CA ALA A 591 -31.82 -1.28 -2.51
C ALA A 591 -31.83 -0.44 -1.23
N ALA A 592 -30.72 0.22 -0.90
CA ALA A 592 -30.61 1.02 0.32
C ALA A 592 -31.67 2.14 0.35
N ARG A 593 -32.22 2.40 1.54
CA ARG A 593 -33.12 3.54 1.74
C ARG A 593 -32.37 4.87 1.59
N LEU A 594 -33.09 5.88 1.17
CA LEU A 594 -32.55 7.25 1.17
C LEU A 594 -32.44 7.77 2.60
N ILE A 595 -31.37 8.51 2.85
CA ILE A 595 -31.11 9.17 4.13
C ILE A 595 -30.98 10.68 3.92
N THR A 596 -31.33 11.44 4.95
CA THR A 596 -31.17 12.89 4.96
C THR A 596 -29.71 13.29 5.20
N ARG A 597 -29.36 14.55 4.91
CA ARG A 597 -28.03 15.09 5.21
C ARG A 597 -27.67 14.98 6.69
N SER A 598 -28.61 15.34 7.57
CA SER A 598 -28.41 15.26 9.04
C SER A 598 -28.18 13.82 9.50
N GLU A 599 -28.89 12.86 8.91
CA GLU A 599 -28.70 11.43 9.21
C GLU A 599 -27.34 10.93 8.71
N ALA A 600 -26.91 11.34 7.52
CA ALA A 600 -25.60 11.00 6.98
C ALA A 600 -24.46 11.55 7.86
N GLU A 601 -24.54 12.82 8.26
CA GLU A 601 -23.56 13.45 9.17
C GLU A 601 -23.49 12.74 10.53
N ARG A 602 -24.64 12.38 11.10
CA ARG A 602 -24.72 11.63 12.35
C ARG A 602 -24.07 10.26 12.23
N LEU A 603 -24.33 9.50 11.15
CA LEU A 603 -23.74 8.20 10.92
C LEU A 603 -22.20 8.30 10.80
N LEU A 604 -21.70 9.26 10.02
CA LEU A 604 -20.25 9.46 9.85
C LEU A 604 -19.52 9.78 11.17
N MET A 605 -20.18 10.54 12.06
CA MET A 605 -19.59 10.91 13.36
C MET A 605 -19.70 9.79 14.41
N SER A 606 -20.65 8.86 14.27
CA SER A 606 -20.98 7.89 15.32
C SER A 606 -19.97 6.72 15.43
N ASN A 607 -19.27 6.36 14.36
CA ASN A 607 -18.55 5.08 14.22
C ASN A 607 -19.43 3.85 14.55
N GLN A 608 -20.75 3.97 14.27
CA GLN A 608 -21.76 2.91 14.41
C GLN A 608 -22.29 2.51 13.03
N VAL A 609 -21.39 2.35 12.07
CA VAL A 609 -21.70 2.17 10.66
C VAL A 609 -21.31 0.75 10.25
N GLY A 610 -22.32 -0.11 10.09
CA GLY A 610 -22.15 -1.43 9.49
C GLY A 610 -22.20 -1.39 7.96
N PHE A 611 -22.14 -2.54 7.32
CA PHE A 611 -22.16 -2.62 5.85
C PHE A 611 -23.48 -2.13 5.25
N GLU A 612 -24.62 -2.29 5.97
CA GLU A 612 -25.92 -1.75 5.56
C GLU A 612 -25.90 -0.22 5.55
N GLU A 613 -25.43 0.41 6.63
CA GLU A 613 -25.34 1.86 6.75
C GLU A 613 -24.29 2.44 5.75
N LEU A 614 -23.21 1.70 5.46
CA LEU A 614 -22.26 2.10 4.42
C LEU A 614 -22.92 2.14 3.03
N ALA A 615 -23.83 1.22 2.73
CA ALA A 615 -24.56 1.26 1.47
C ALA A 615 -25.51 2.47 1.40
N MET A 616 -26.19 2.83 2.51
CA MET A 616 -27.04 4.04 2.59
C MET A 616 -26.20 5.32 2.40
N LEU A 617 -25.06 5.41 3.10
CA LEU A 617 -24.13 6.54 2.97
C LEU A 617 -23.63 6.67 1.54
N LYS A 618 -23.23 5.55 0.92
CA LYS A 618 -22.74 5.55 -0.47
C LYS A 618 -23.81 5.99 -1.47
N LYS A 619 -25.03 5.50 -1.30
CA LYS A 619 -26.17 5.94 -2.12
C LYS A 619 -26.41 7.43 -1.97
N TYR A 620 -26.46 7.93 -0.74
CA TYR A 620 -26.64 9.35 -0.46
C TYR A 620 -25.53 10.21 -1.11
N GLU A 621 -24.24 9.80 -0.96
CA GLU A 621 -23.11 10.51 -1.56
C GLU A 621 -23.23 10.59 -3.09
N ILE A 622 -23.50 9.47 -3.76
CA ILE A 622 -23.62 9.41 -5.22
C ILE A 622 -24.76 10.29 -5.70
N MET A 623 -25.94 10.20 -5.07
CA MET A 623 -27.11 10.99 -5.45
C MET A 623 -26.87 12.49 -5.24
N ARG A 624 -26.31 12.87 -4.10
CA ARG A 624 -25.94 14.26 -3.79
C ARG A 624 -24.90 14.80 -4.77
N ASP A 625 -23.81 14.06 -4.95
CA ASP A 625 -22.65 14.51 -5.73
C ASP A 625 -22.99 14.66 -7.21
N TYR A 626 -23.85 13.79 -7.74
CA TYR A 626 -24.21 13.81 -9.16
C TYR A 626 -25.62 14.41 -9.42
N GLN A 627 -26.27 14.95 -8.38
CA GLN A 627 -27.61 15.57 -8.45
C GLN A 627 -28.63 14.64 -9.12
N LEU A 628 -28.67 13.38 -8.69
CA LEU A 628 -29.53 12.35 -9.24
C LEU A 628 -30.83 12.26 -8.43
N GLU A 629 -31.97 12.12 -9.12
CA GLU A 629 -33.26 11.76 -8.50
C GLU A 629 -33.32 10.25 -8.22
N GLU A 630 -32.76 9.45 -9.12
CA GLU A 630 -32.65 8.00 -9.01
C GLU A 630 -31.24 7.53 -9.34
N ILE A 631 -30.79 6.46 -8.70
CA ILE A 631 -29.47 5.86 -8.90
C ILE A 631 -29.57 4.57 -9.72
N THR A 632 -28.62 4.39 -10.63
CA THR A 632 -28.48 3.18 -11.44
C THR A 632 -27.13 2.51 -11.17
N GLU A 633 -27.00 1.23 -11.58
CA GLU A 633 -25.73 0.51 -11.54
C GLU A 633 -24.60 1.28 -12.26
N LYS A 634 -24.90 1.93 -13.39
CA LYS A 634 -23.91 2.72 -14.14
C LYS A 634 -23.37 3.91 -13.33
N ASP A 635 -24.18 4.48 -12.44
CA ASP A 635 -23.76 5.60 -11.60
C ASP A 635 -22.82 5.13 -10.49
N ILE A 636 -23.09 3.94 -9.94
CA ILE A 636 -22.23 3.30 -8.93
C ILE A 636 -20.88 2.93 -9.54
N LEU A 637 -20.88 2.29 -10.71
CA LEU A 637 -19.64 1.92 -11.41
C LEU A 637 -18.83 3.15 -11.84
N PHE A 638 -19.52 4.22 -12.25
CA PHE A 638 -18.85 5.48 -12.55
C PHE A 638 -18.19 6.05 -11.29
N ASP A 639 -18.88 6.07 -10.16
CA ASP A 639 -18.35 6.60 -8.90
C ASP A 639 -17.10 5.83 -8.43
N GLU A 640 -17.07 4.52 -8.61
CA GLU A 640 -15.87 3.72 -8.34
C GLU A 640 -14.69 4.06 -9.28
N SER A 641 -14.94 4.48 -10.51
CA SER A 641 -13.92 4.91 -11.48
C SER A 641 -13.48 6.37 -11.29
N PHE A 642 -14.32 7.21 -10.69
CA PHE A 642 -14.08 8.63 -10.41
C PHE A 642 -13.35 8.82 -9.06
N TRP A 643 -12.21 8.16 -8.92
CA TRP A 643 -11.52 8.08 -7.64
C TRP A 643 -10.78 9.34 -7.23
N ASN A 644 -10.52 10.28 -8.14
CA ASN A 644 -9.78 11.51 -7.85
C ASN A 644 -10.68 12.71 -7.53
N LYS A 645 -11.84 12.46 -6.90
CA LYS A 645 -12.79 13.49 -6.45
C LYS A 645 -12.14 14.61 -5.60
N PRO A 646 -11.20 14.33 -4.68
CA PRO A 646 -10.56 15.40 -3.90
C PRO A 646 -9.82 16.40 -4.78
N LEU A 647 -9.06 15.94 -5.77
CA LEU A 647 -8.37 16.81 -6.73
C LEU A 647 -9.38 17.59 -7.59
N TYR A 648 -10.44 16.93 -8.06
CA TYR A 648 -11.50 17.57 -8.84
C TYR A 648 -12.18 18.67 -8.03
N LYS A 649 -12.46 18.43 -6.76
CA LYS A 649 -13.00 19.42 -5.84
C LYS A 649 -12.06 20.62 -5.68
N GLN A 650 -10.75 20.37 -5.51
CA GLN A 650 -9.74 21.43 -5.41
C GLN A 650 -9.66 22.29 -6.68
N ILE A 651 -9.83 21.68 -7.85
CA ILE A 651 -9.84 22.39 -9.14
C ILE A 651 -11.00 23.40 -9.22
N TRP A 652 -12.20 22.98 -8.82
CA TRP A 652 -13.43 23.75 -9.03
C TRP A 652 -13.86 24.58 -7.83
N ASN A 653 -13.53 24.17 -6.62
CA ASN A 653 -13.80 24.90 -5.38
C ASN A 653 -12.51 25.07 -4.55
N PRO A 654 -11.58 25.94 -4.98
CA PRO A 654 -10.28 26.12 -4.33
C PRO A 654 -10.36 26.76 -2.93
N ASN A 655 -11.46 27.35 -2.55
CA ASN A 655 -11.66 28.05 -1.26
C ASN A 655 -12.52 27.25 -0.28
N GLY A 656 -12.88 26.00 -0.60
CA GLY A 656 -13.68 25.15 0.29
C GLY A 656 -12.93 24.71 1.54
N VAL A 657 -13.68 24.39 2.59
CA VAL A 657 -13.13 23.95 3.90
C VAL A 657 -12.42 22.61 3.77
N ASN A 658 -11.31 22.41 4.47
CA ASN A 658 -10.50 21.17 4.53
C ASN A 658 -9.78 20.79 3.22
N GLN A 659 -9.12 21.75 2.58
CA GLN A 659 -8.34 21.48 1.37
C GLN A 659 -6.90 21.11 1.70
N SER A 660 -6.41 20.08 1.02
CA SER A 660 -5.02 19.63 1.15
C SER A 660 -4.08 20.53 0.34
N LYS A 661 -3.05 21.11 0.97
CA LYS A 661 -2.00 21.89 0.30
C LYS A 661 -1.40 21.15 -0.92
N TYR A 662 -1.31 19.83 -0.85
CA TYR A 662 -0.73 19.00 -1.92
C TYR A 662 -1.59 18.90 -3.17
N LEU A 663 -2.87 19.22 -3.06
CA LEU A 663 -3.77 19.29 -4.20
C LEU A 663 -3.75 20.65 -4.88
N VAL A 664 -3.23 21.69 -4.21
CA VAL A 664 -3.29 23.07 -4.71
C VAL A 664 -2.48 23.23 -6.00
N GLU A 665 -1.20 22.84 -5.99
CA GLU A 665 -0.34 22.97 -7.17
C GLU A 665 -0.76 22.06 -8.32
N PRO A 666 -1.06 20.75 -8.11
CA PRO A 666 -1.63 19.95 -9.19
C PRO A 666 -2.96 20.50 -9.72
N ALA A 667 -3.84 20.99 -8.84
CA ALA A 667 -5.13 21.56 -9.25
C ALA A 667 -4.94 22.81 -10.11
N LYS A 668 -4.08 23.74 -9.70
CA LYS A 668 -3.71 24.94 -10.47
C LYS A 668 -3.14 24.56 -11.85
N PHE A 669 -2.20 23.60 -11.87
CA PHE A 669 -1.61 23.13 -13.11
C PHE A 669 -2.66 22.53 -14.06
N ILE A 670 -3.49 21.59 -13.57
CA ILE A 670 -4.51 20.94 -14.39
C ILE A 670 -5.53 21.98 -14.87
N LYS A 671 -5.96 22.87 -14.00
CA LYS A 671 -6.92 23.94 -14.35
C LYS A 671 -6.37 24.83 -15.46
N SER A 672 -5.16 25.38 -15.30
CA SER A 672 -4.56 26.35 -16.22
C SER A 672 -4.01 25.69 -17.49
N GLN A 673 -3.30 24.57 -17.37
CA GLN A 673 -2.60 23.95 -18.49
C GLN A 673 -3.47 22.99 -19.33
N ILE A 674 -4.60 22.54 -18.78
CA ILE A 674 -5.49 21.58 -19.44
C ILE A 674 -6.91 22.12 -19.58
N LEU A 675 -7.61 22.33 -18.44
CA LEU A 675 -9.05 22.54 -18.45
C LEU A 675 -9.48 23.94 -18.90
N GLN A 676 -8.66 24.94 -18.73
CA GLN A 676 -8.89 26.33 -19.14
C GLN A 676 -7.94 26.79 -20.24
N ASN A 677 -7.16 25.88 -20.83
CA ASN A 677 -6.29 26.23 -21.94
C ASN A 677 -7.14 26.48 -23.20
N PRO A 678 -7.11 27.69 -23.79
CA PRO A 678 -7.93 28.03 -24.94
C PRO A 678 -7.70 27.12 -26.16
N ASP A 679 -6.46 26.65 -26.34
CA ASP A 679 -6.08 25.77 -27.47
C ASP A 679 -6.69 24.36 -27.40
N TYR A 680 -7.24 23.99 -26.23
CA TYR A 680 -7.82 22.67 -25.99
C TYR A 680 -9.34 22.69 -25.88
N GLN A 681 -9.95 23.88 -25.81
CA GLN A 681 -11.39 23.99 -25.63
C GLN A 681 -12.15 23.53 -26.87
N GLY A 682 -13.07 22.60 -26.68
CA GLY A 682 -14.07 22.20 -27.64
C GLY A 682 -15.46 22.78 -27.32
N LYS A 683 -16.49 22.32 -28.01
CA LYS A 683 -17.88 22.64 -27.70
C LYS A 683 -18.39 21.79 -26.54
N ASN A 684 -19.30 22.33 -25.72
CA ASN A 684 -20.04 21.56 -24.69
C ASN A 684 -19.12 20.81 -23.68
N ASP A 685 -18.25 21.52 -22.95
CA ASP A 685 -17.32 20.93 -21.97
C ASP A 685 -16.44 19.79 -22.51
N THR A 686 -16.10 19.84 -23.78
CA THR A 686 -15.16 18.91 -24.39
C THR A 686 -13.77 19.53 -24.49
N LEU A 687 -12.74 18.67 -24.48
CA LEU A 687 -11.37 19.05 -24.75
C LEU A 687 -10.91 18.34 -26.03
N VAL A 688 -10.29 19.10 -26.93
CA VAL A 688 -9.77 18.60 -28.21
C VAL A 688 -8.27 18.78 -28.23
N LEU A 689 -7.51 17.66 -28.15
CA LEU A 689 -6.06 17.70 -28.07
C LEU A 689 -5.43 16.85 -29.18
N SER A 690 -4.34 17.36 -29.75
CA SER A 690 -3.45 16.57 -30.60
C SER A 690 -2.55 15.67 -29.76
N ARG A 691 -1.91 14.68 -30.40
CA ARG A 691 -0.91 13.82 -29.74
C ARG A 691 0.26 14.63 -29.18
N SER A 692 0.72 15.65 -29.90
CA SER A 692 1.82 16.50 -29.44
C SER A 692 1.45 17.32 -28.20
N GLN A 693 0.21 17.82 -28.14
CA GLN A 693 -0.30 18.54 -26.96
C GLN A 693 -0.41 17.61 -25.74
N VAL A 694 -0.97 16.42 -25.90
CA VAL A 694 -1.01 15.39 -24.83
C VAL A 694 0.38 15.03 -24.36
N HIS A 695 1.33 14.84 -25.28
CA HIS A 695 2.72 14.55 -24.95
C HIS A 695 3.37 15.73 -24.19
N GLY A 696 3.17 16.95 -24.63
CA GLY A 696 3.70 18.14 -23.95
C GLY A 696 3.20 18.31 -22.51
N VAL A 697 1.90 18.08 -22.29
CA VAL A 697 1.32 18.11 -20.94
C VAL A 697 1.87 16.99 -20.07
N ALA A 698 1.92 15.77 -20.59
CA ALA A 698 2.43 14.62 -19.83
C ALA A 698 3.92 14.77 -19.49
N THR A 699 4.73 15.32 -20.40
CA THR A 699 6.14 15.62 -20.13
C THR A 699 6.30 16.61 -18.98
N LYS A 700 5.46 17.65 -18.93
CA LYS A 700 5.44 18.59 -17.79
C LYS A 700 5.07 17.90 -16.48
N ILE A 701 4.13 16.95 -16.50
CA ILE A 701 3.75 16.15 -15.32
C ILE A 701 4.91 15.26 -14.89
N TYR A 702 5.61 14.61 -15.80
CA TYR A 702 6.79 13.79 -15.49
C TYR A 702 7.93 14.61 -14.88
N HIS A 703 8.22 15.79 -15.43
CA HIS A 703 9.24 16.68 -14.86
C HIS A 703 8.87 17.19 -13.46
N ASN A 704 7.58 17.25 -13.13
CA ASN A 704 7.07 17.63 -11.81
C ASN A 704 6.48 16.43 -11.06
N TRP A 705 7.00 15.21 -11.27
CA TRP A 705 6.43 13.98 -10.72
C TRP A 705 6.25 14.02 -9.20
N ALA A 706 7.16 14.64 -8.47
CA ALA A 706 7.03 14.82 -7.04
C ALA A 706 5.70 15.45 -6.61
N THR A 707 5.19 16.38 -7.41
CA THR A 707 3.90 17.06 -7.19
C THR A 707 2.70 16.18 -7.55
N PHE A 708 2.85 15.27 -8.55
CA PHE A 708 1.73 14.46 -9.07
C PHE A 708 1.71 13.01 -8.57
N LYS A 709 2.78 12.51 -7.96
CA LYS A 709 2.95 11.10 -7.56
C LYS A 709 1.84 10.57 -6.64
N HIS A 710 1.22 11.44 -5.82
CA HIS A 710 0.12 11.06 -4.93
C HIS A 710 -1.25 10.99 -5.62
N LEU A 711 -1.32 11.50 -6.84
CA LEU A 711 -2.56 11.63 -7.62
C LEU A 711 -2.64 10.60 -8.74
N LEU A 712 -1.60 9.81 -8.94
CA LEU A 712 -1.47 8.86 -10.02
C LEU A 712 -0.90 7.56 -9.47
N PRO A 713 -1.30 6.40 -10.01
CA PRO A 713 -0.72 5.13 -9.62
C PRO A 713 0.81 5.12 -9.82
N ASP A 714 1.56 4.57 -8.86
CA ASP A 714 3.04 4.54 -8.88
C ASP A 714 3.61 3.91 -10.16
N ASN A 715 2.90 2.94 -10.75
CA ASN A 715 3.30 2.28 -11.99
C ASN A 715 3.14 3.15 -13.25
N GLU A 716 2.55 4.33 -13.13
CA GLU A 716 2.43 5.28 -14.23
C GLU A 716 3.67 6.20 -14.39
N HIS A 717 4.55 6.25 -13.39
CA HIS A 717 5.83 6.95 -13.54
C HIS A 717 6.75 6.22 -14.51
N LYS A 718 7.31 6.95 -15.49
CA LYS A 718 8.29 6.44 -16.43
C LYS A 718 9.42 7.47 -16.55
N GLU A 719 10.66 7.00 -16.50
CA GLU A 719 11.84 7.86 -16.67
C GLU A 719 11.85 8.52 -18.04
N ASP A 720 11.40 7.78 -19.07
CA ASP A 720 11.24 8.30 -20.44
C ASP A 720 9.76 8.57 -20.73
N CYS A 721 9.43 9.83 -21.03
CA CYS A 721 8.08 10.22 -21.45
C CYS A 721 7.89 9.89 -22.94
N THR A 722 7.73 8.61 -23.27
CA THR A 722 7.34 8.21 -24.62
C THR A 722 5.93 8.71 -24.97
N ARG A 723 5.63 8.89 -26.28
CA ARG A 723 4.27 9.29 -26.71
C ARG A 723 3.17 8.38 -26.18
N TRP A 724 3.49 7.12 -26.00
CA TRP A 724 2.55 6.16 -25.44
C TRP A 724 2.38 6.31 -23.93
N ALA A 725 3.47 6.40 -23.17
CA ALA A 725 3.43 6.65 -21.74
C ALA A 725 2.67 7.94 -21.46
N ALA A 726 2.92 9.00 -22.25
CA ALA A 726 2.19 10.25 -22.20
C ALA A 726 0.69 10.09 -22.40
N THR A 727 0.28 9.35 -23.45
CA THR A 727 -1.15 9.12 -23.75
C THR A 727 -1.80 8.30 -22.64
N LYS A 728 -1.11 7.29 -22.10
CA LYS A 728 -1.62 6.45 -21.00
C LYS A 728 -1.78 7.26 -19.73
N LEU A 729 -0.74 8.01 -19.33
CA LEU A 729 -0.77 8.88 -18.16
C LEU A 729 -1.90 9.89 -18.25
N PHE A 730 -1.99 10.60 -19.38
CA PHE A 730 -3.02 11.61 -19.59
C PHE A 730 -4.42 10.99 -19.56
N ARG A 731 -4.60 9.79 -20.17
CA ARG A 731 -5.87 9.07 -20.09
C ARG A 731 -6.23 8.67 -18.66
N VAL A 732 -5.29 8.12 -17.89
CA VAL A 732 -5.52 7.76 -16.48
C VAL A 732 -5.92 8.99 -15.69
N LEU A 733 -5.17 10.09 -15.82
CA LEU A 733 -5.47 11.34 -15.15
C LEU A 733 -6.87 11.86 -15.51
N MET A 734 -7.16 12.00 -16.80
CA MET A 734 -8.44 12.58 -17.24
C MET A 734 -9.63 11.68 -16.92
N SER A 735 -9.48 10.35 -16.99
CA SER A 735 -10.52 9.42 -16.56
C SER A 735 -10.77 9.50 -15.05
N SER A 736 -9.72 9.67 -14.24
CA SER A 736 -9.85 9.85 -12.79
C SER A 736 -10.54 11.17 -12.41
N LEU A 737 -10.61 12.11 -13.32
CA LEU A 737 -11.32 13.39 -13.22
C LEU A 737 -12.70 13.37 -13.93
N GLY A 738 -13.20 12.20 -14.30
CA GLY A 738 -14.53 12.03 -14.89
C GLY A 738 -14.63 12.33 -16.38
N TYR A 739 -13.51 12.42 -17.12
CA TYR A 739 -13.52 12.57 -18.56
C TYR A 739 -13.59 11.23 -19.28
N ILE A 740 -14.44 11.13 -20.28
CA ILE A 740 -14.61 9.94 -21.12
C ILE A 740 -13.61 9.98 -22.27
N TRP A 741 -12.78 8.97 -22.37
CA TRP A 741 -11.88 8.79 -23.50
C TRP A 741 -12.57 7.98 -24.61
N PRO A 742 -12.57 8.46 -25.87
CA PRO A 742 -13.26 7.76 -26.94
C PRO A 742 -12.62 6.40 -27.24
N LYS A 743 -13.45 5.40 -27.55
CA LYS A 743 -13.00 4.04 -27.88
C LYS A 743 -12.05 3.99 -29.08
N LYS A 744 -12.24 4.87 -30.08
CA LYS A 744 -11.43 4.93 -31.29
C LYS A 744 -10.16 5.78 -31.17
N GLY A 745 -9.91 6.42 -30.01
CA GLY A 745 -8.73 7.24 -29.79
C GLY A 745 -8.66 8.49 -30.66
N TYR A 746 -7.47 8.81 -31.19
CA TYR A 746 -7.26 10.00 -32.02
C TYR A 746 -7.90 9.87 -33.38
N GLN A 747 -8.67 10.86 -33.81
CA GLN A 747 -9.39 10.93 -35.07
C GLN A 747 -8.95 12.17 -35.87
N SER A 748 -9.07 12.13 -37.19
CA SER A 748 -8.75 13.20 -38.14
C SER A 748 -7.28 13.65 -38.20
N GLU A 749 -6.93 14.45 -39.22
CA GLU A 749 -5.63 15.09 -39.40
C GLU A 749 -5.73 16.60 -39.06
N PRO A 750 -4.85 17.15 -38.19
CA PRO A 750 -3.86 16.46 -37.35
C PRO A 750 -4.56 15.56 -36.32
N LYS A 751 -3.95 14.38 -36.04
CA LYS A 751 -4.56 13.37 -35.16
C LYS A 751 -4.94 13.96 -33.79
N LYS A 752 -6.21 14.24 -33.61
CA LYS A 752 -6.79 14.83 -32.40
C LYS A 752 -7.69 13.83 -31.68
N VAL A 753 -7.77 13.94 -30.39
CA VAL A 753 -8.73 13.23 -29.54
C VAL A 753 -9.69 14.26 -28.94
N THR A 754 -10.99 13.97 -29.01
CA THR A 754 -12.01 14.72 -28.29
C THR A 754 -12.39 13.91 -27.07
N ILE A 755 -12.16 14.46 -25.89
CA ILE A 755 -12.61 13.90 -24.62
C ILE A 755 -13.73 14.76 -24.06
N SER A 756 -14.77 14.12 -23.55
CA SER A 756 -15.95 14.79 -22.98
C SER A 756 -16.04 14.54 -21.49
N LEU A 757 -16.50 15.52 -20.74
CA LEU A 757 -16.82 15.34 -19.33
C LEU A 757 -18.08 14.47 -19.22
N ASP A 758 -18.06 13.45 -18.35
CA ASP A 758 -19.25 12.66 -18.04
C ASP A 758 -20.30 13.56 -17.40
N LYS A 759 -21.58 13.34 -17.72
CA LYS A 759 -22.69 14.12 -17.19
C LYS A 759 -22.72 14.16 -15.64
N ARG A 760 -22.27 13.10 -14.99
CA ARG A 760 -22.19 12.98 -13.52
C ARG A 760 -21.07 13.83 -12.96
N ALA A 761 -19.89 13.84 -13.60
CA ALA A 761 -18.80 14.74 -13.22
C ALA A 761 -19.16 16.21 -13.49
N LEU A 762 -19.91 16.49 -14.54
CA LEU A 762 -20.44 17.85 -14.80
C LEU A 762 -21.43 18.28 -13.72
N ALA A 763 -22.36 17.41 -13.33
CA ALA A 763 -23.27 17.68 -12.23
C ALA A 763 -22.52 17.93 -10.91
N TYR A 764 -21.50 17.11 -10.62
CA TYR A 764 -20.65 17.34 -9.45
C TYR A 764 -19.90 18.67 -9.52
N LYS A 765 -19.34 19.05 -10.69
CA LYS A 765 -18.74 20.37 -10.90
C LYS A 765 -19.72 21.49 -10.55
N ASN A 766 -20.96 21.41 -11.07
CA ASN A 766 -21.99 22.43 -10.84
C ASN A 766 -22.41 22.51 -9.35
N SER A 767 -22.33 21.40 -8.62
CA SER A 767 -22.61 21.40 -7.17
C SER A 767 -21.50 22.05 -6.34
N LEU A 768 -20.29 22.15 -6.89
CA LEU A 768 -19.12 22.75 -6.23
C LEU A 768 -19.00 24.26 -6.47
N LEU A 769 -19.51 24.74 -7.61
CA LEU A 769 -19.54 26.17 -7.99
C LEU A 769 -20.72 26.91 -7.34
#